data_c327c5768fa8acc85de9edc6c5c9f8f0
#
_entry.id   c327c5768fa8acc85de9edc6c5c9f8f0
#
_cell.length_a   1.000
_cell.length_b   1.000
_cell.length_c   1.000
_cell.angle_alpha   90.00
_cell.angle_beta   90.00
_cell.angle_gamma   90.00
#
_symmetry.space_group_name_H-M   'P 1'
#
loop_
_entity.id
_entity.type
_entity.pdbx_description
1 polymer ?
#
loop_
_entity_poly.entity_id
_entity_poly.type
_entity_poly.pdbx_seq_one_letter_code
_entity_poly.pdbx_strand_id
1 'polypeptide(L)'
;MTRSVYVTGIDRGDGRQVVELGVMELLTRQVDRVGVFRPLVHDGPDRLFELLRARYRLAQDPATVYGMDYHEASALQAEQGADELVSTLVERFHRVAREFDVVLVLGTDWADTQFPDELALNARLANEFGAAVIPVVGGRGQTAESVLAETRNAYRAYVGLGCDVLAMVTNRVARDDRDKIAASLDTRLPVPCYVLPDEPALSAPTVAQVAQALGAKVLLGDDSGLARDALGFVFGGAMLPNFLHALTPGCLVVTPGDRADLVIGALAAHSAGTPPIAGVVLTLNEVPSDEVLTLAARLAPGTPVISVPGLSFPTAEQLFALEGKLNAATPRKAETALGLFERHVDTGGLLSRVSAPSSDRVTPMMFEHKLLEQARSDRRRVVLPEGTEERVLHAAEVLLRRAVCDLTLLGPVDQIRKKAADLGIDLGDCQLIDPATSGLRDSFAEKYAAVRAHKGVSVELAYDVVSDVNYFGTLMVQEGLADGMVSGSVHSTAATIRPAFEIIKTKPDADIVSSVFFMCLADKVLVYGDCAVNPDPDAEQLADIAIQSAATAEQFGVEPRIAMLSYSTGTSGSGADVDKVREATELVRQRRPDLKIEGPIQYDAAVEPTVAATKLPESDVAGQASVLIFPDLNTGNNTYKAVQRSAGAIAVGPVLQGLRKPVNDLSRGALVQDIVNTVAITAIQAQTPIERPTAP
;
A
#
# COMPACT_ATOMS: atom_id res chain seq x y z
N MET A 1 24.63 20.29 -4.20
CA MET A 1 24.95 19.15 -3.28
C MET A 1 23.71 18.33 -3.11
N THR A 2 23.84 17.03 -3.23
CA THR A 2 22.75 16.07 -2.96
C THR A 2 22.27 16.24 -1.54
N ARG A 3 20.97 16.44 -1.31
CA ARG A 3 20.44 16.54 0.05
C ARG A 3 20.36 15.16 0.69
N SER A 4 20.54 15.12 1.99
CA SER A 4 20.52 13.86 2.71
C SER A 4 19.76 14.00 4.01
N VAL A 5 19.02 12.95 4.37
CA VAL A 5 18.28 12.85 5.63
C VAL A 5 18.84 11.68 6.42
N TYR A 6 19.25 11.95 7.64
CA TYR A 6 19.84 10.98 8.55
C TYR A 6 18.84 10.60 9.64
N VAL A 7 18.30 9.40 9.59
CA VAL A 7 17.43 8.88 10.65
C VAL A 7 18.26 8.03 11.60
N THR A 8 18.26 8.36 12.88
CA THR A 8 19.08 7.66 13.88
C THR A 8 18.32 7.48 15.18
N GLY A 9 18.54 6.37 15.85
CA GLY A 9 18.11 6.15 17.22
C GLY A 9 19.03 6.80 18.25
N ILE A 10 18.61 6.81 19.50
CA ILE A 10 19.45 7.19 20.64
C ILE A 10 19.77 6.02 21.55
N ASP A 11 19.05 4.89 21.39
CA ASP A 11 19.19 3.68 22.16
C ASP A 11 18.77 2.42 21.35
N ARG A 12 18.91 1.25 22.01
CA ARG A 12 18.36 0.00 21.46
C ARG A 12 16.85 -0.04 21.60
N GLY A 13 16.19 -0.55 20.57
CA GLY A 13 14.75 -0.80 20.67
C GLY A 13 13.86 0.43 20.47
N ASP A 14 14.41 1.54 19.98
CA ASP A 14 13.69 2.78 19.65
C ASP A 14 12.61 2.60 18.57
N GLY A 15 12.71 1.52 17.76
CA GLY A 15 11.76 1.23 16.69
C GLY A 15 11.88 2.17 15.50
N ARG A 16 13.04 2.80 15.30
CA ARG A 16 13.29 3.77 14.22
C ARG A 16 12.97 3.28 12.82
N GLN A 17 12.93 1.95 12.60
CA GLN A 17 12.57 1.36 11.30
C GLN A 17 11.22 1.86 10.77
N VAL A 18 10.28 2.20 11.67
CA VAL A 18 9.00 2.84 11.30
C VAL A 18 9.24 4.22 10.70
N VAL A 19 10.16 4.98 11.29
CA VAL A 19 10.50 6.33 10.83
C VAL A 19 11.33 6.26 9.56
N GLU A 20 12.31 5.36 9.49
CA GLU A 20 13.15 5.11 8.30
C GLU A 20 12.28 4.75 7.08
N LEU A 21 11.31 3.84 7.28
CA LEU A 21 10.36 3.46 6.24
C LEU A 21 9.42 4.63 5.86
N GLY A 22 8.90 5.37 6.84
CA GLY A 22 8.04 6.53 6.60
C GLY A 22 8.77 7.68 5.88
N VAL A 23 10.00 7.96 6.25
CA VAL A 23 10.84 8.96 5.57
C VAL A 23 11.16 8.51 4.15
N MET A 24 11.50 7.24 3.93
CA MET A 24 11.71 6.70 2.59
C MET A 24 10.47 6.87 1.71
N GLU A 25 9.29 6.55 2.24
CA GLU A 25 8.01 6.80 1.56
C GLU A 25 7.85 8.27 1.18
N LEU A 26 8.18 9.22 2.08
CA LEU A 26 8.10 10.65 1.80
C LEU A 26 9.07 11.10 0.71
N LEU A 27 10.31 10.60 0.74
CA LEU A 27 11.34 10.97 -0.23
C LEU A 27 11.00 10.49 -1.64
N THR A 28 10.55 9.23 -1.78
CA THR A 28 10.16 8.65 -3.07
C THR A 28 8.95 9.33 -3.71
N ARG A 29 8.21 10.15 -2.95
CA ARG A 29 7.10 10.97 -3.45
C ARG A 29 7.56 12.23 -4.18
N GLN A 30 8.73 12.72 -3.90
CA GLN A 30 9.21 14.02 -4.41
C GLN A 30 10.33 13.93 -5.41
N VAL A 31 11.13 12.86 -5.35
CA VAL A 31 12.29 12.71 -6.22
C VAL A 31 12.35 11.31 -6.79
N ASP A 32 12.85 11.22 -8.02
CA ASP A 32 12.97 9.98 -8.76
C ASP A 32 14.00 9.03 -8.20
N ARG A 33 15.17 9.59 -7.82
CA ARG A 33 16.33 8.80 -7.49
C ARG A 33 16.68 9.00 -6.02
N VAL A 34 16.07 8.16 -5.18
CA VAL A 34 16.40 8.10 -3.75
C VAL A 34 17.42 6.98 -3.53
N GLY A 35 18.57 7.34 -2.97
CA GLY A 35 19.59 6.40 -2.53
C GLY A 35 19.43 6.07 -1.05
N VAL A 36 19.97 4.95 -0.65
CA VAL A 36 20.06 4.52 0.75
C VAL A 36 21.54 4.32 1.11
N PHE A 37 21.93 4.78 2.28
CA PHE A 37 23.26 4.53 2.81
C PHE A 37 23.19 4.16 4.28
N ARG A 38 23.87 3.08 4.66
CA ARG A 38 24.04 2.66 6.05
C ARG A 38 25.52 2.67 6.40
N PRO A 39 25.96 3.57 7.29
CA PRO A 39 27.39 3.71 7.59
C PRO A 39 28.00 2.44 8.16
N LEU A 40 27.37 1.81 9.14
CA LEU A 40 27.83 0.57 9.76
C LEU A 40 26.73 -0.49 9.67
N VAL A 41 27.12 -1.73 9.37
CA VAL A 41 26.21 -2.87 9.25
C VAL A 41 26.78 -4.08 10.01
N HIS A 42 25.88 -4.91 10.57
CA HIS A 42 26.26 -6.21 11.10
C HIS A 42 26.40 -7.25 9.99
N ASP A 43 27.11 -8.31 10.26
CA ASP A 43 27.19 -9.46 9.36
C ASP A 43 25.81 -10.01 9.00
N GLY A 44 25.59 -10.20 7.71
CA GLY A 44 24.35 -10.73 7.17
C GLY A 44 23.51 -9.69 6.43
N PRO A 45 22.38 -10.12 5.82
CA PRO A 45 21.54 -9.23 5.03
C PRO A 45 20.80 -8.21 5.92
N ASP A 46 20.88 -6.94 5.53
CA ASP A 46 20.08 -5.87 6.14
C ASP A 46 18.62 -6.01 5.72
N ARG A 47 17.80 -6.50 6.64
CA ARG A 47 16.38 -6.79 6.40
C ARG A 47 15.57 -5.55 6.05
N LEU A 48 15.94 -4.39 6.59
CA LEU A 48 15.26 -3.14 6.26
C LEU A 48 15.60 -2.70 4.85
N PHE A 49 16.89 -2.74 4.46
CA PHE A 49 17.26 -2.39 3.09
C PHE A 49 16.60 -3.33 2.07
N GLU A 50 16.55 -4.63 2.33
CA GLU A 50 15.83 -5.58 1.48
C GLU A 50 14.33 -5.23 1.34
N LEU A 51 13.69 -4.80 2.43
CA LEU A 51 12.32 -4.30 2.41
C LEU A 51 12.21 -3.03 1.54
N LEU A 52 13.06 -2.04 1.77
CA LEU A 52 13.07 -0.79 1.00
C LEU A 52 13.29 -1.05 -0.49
N ARG A 53 14.27 -1.90 -0.82
CA ARG A 53 14.59 -2.29 -2.18
C ARG A 53 13.41 -2.96 -2.89
N ALA A 54 12.79 -3.93 -2.23
CA ALA A 54 11.66 -4.66 -2.81
C ALA A 54 10.44 -3.76 -2.99
N ARG A 55 10.12 -2.92 -2.00
CA ARG A 55 8.95 -2.06 -2.00
C ARG A 55 9.07 -0.90 -2.99
N TYR A 56 10.20 -0.20 -2.96
CA TYR A 56 10.42 1.01 -3.75
C TYR A 56 11.18 0.76 -5.05
N ARG A 57 11.46 -0.51 -5.37
CA ARG A 57 12.17 -0.94 -6.59
C ARG A 57 13.48 -0.19 -6.79
N LEU A 58 14.24 -0.02 -5.70
CA LEU A 58 15.49 0.71 -5.76
C LEU A 58 16.47 0.05 -6.74
N ALA A 59 16.94 0.85 -7.69
CA ALA A 59 17.93 0.41 -8.68
C ALA A 59 19.36 0.38 -8.13
N GLN A 60 19.55 0.80 -6.87
CA GLN A 60 20.86 0.86 -6.22
C GLN A 60 21.50 -0.54 -6.08
N ASP A 61 22.77 -0.64 -6.42
CA ASP A 61 23.55 -1.85 -6.18
C ASP A 61 23.69 -2.08 -4.67
N PRO A 62 23.27 -3.24 -4.13
CA PRO A 62 23.41 -3.56 -2.72
C PRO A 62 24.83 -3.37 -2.16
N ALA A 63 25.85 -3.59 -2.97
CA ALA A 63 27.23 -3.41 -2.57
C ALA A 63 27.60 -1.94 -2.25
N THR A 64 26.82 -0.98 -2.73
CA THR A 64 27.07 0.45 -2.52
C THR A 64 26.31 1.01 -1.31
N VAL A 65 25.36 0.26 -0.75
CA VAL A 65 24.51 0.71 0.36
C VAL A 65 25.26 0.85 1.67
N TYR A 66 26.25 -0.04 1.89
CA TYR A 66 26.92 -0.18 3.17
C TYR A 66 28.26 0.54 3.19
N GLY A 67 28.48 1.28 4.27
CA GLY A 67 29.79 1.85 4.54
C GLY A 67 30.80 0.75 4.84
N MET A 68 30.70 0.10 5.99
CA MET A 68 31.53 -1.04 6.38
C MET A 68 30.82 -1.87 7.46
N ASP A 69 31.30 -3.07 7.71
CA ASP A 69 30.82 -3.83 8.87
C ASP A 69 31.45 -3.34 10.18
N TYR A 70 30.83 -3.68 11.31
CA TYR A 70 31.31 -3.25 12.63
C TYR A 70 32.71 -3.79 12.97
N HIS A 71 33.08 -4.97 12.48
CA HIS A 71 34.40 -5.55 12.74
C HIS A 71 35.48 -4.80 11.95
N GLU A 72 35.23 -4.51 10.65
CA GLU A 72 36.11 -3.68 9.81
C GLU A 72 36.29 -2.28 10.43
N ALA A 73 35.16 -1.66 10.86
CA ALA A 73 35.17 -0.33 11.46
C ALA A 73 35.99 -0.30 12.77
N SER A 74 35.80 -1.31 13.62
CA SER A 74 36.52 -1.42 14.89
C SER A 74 38.02 -1.64 14.69
N ALA A 75 38.40 -2.48 13.74
CA ALA A 75 39.81 -2.70 13.39
C ALA A 75 40.46 -1.41 12.83
N LEU A 76 39.78 -0.75 11.89
CA LEU A 76 40.26 0.51 11.30
C LEU A 76 40.42 1.60 12.37
N GLN A 77 39.44 1.74 13.26
CA GLN A 77 39.52 2.71 14.35
C GLN A 77 40.65 2.41 15.33
N ALA A 78 40.90 1.15 15.65
CA ALA A 78 41.98 0.75 16.55
C ALA A 78 43.38 0.94 15.93
N GLU A 79 43.51 0.73 14.62
CA GLU A 79 44.79 0.83 13.91
C GLU A 79 45.15 2.27 13.48
N GLN A 80 44.14 3.04 12.99
CA GLN A 80 44.38 4.32 12.33
C GLN A 80 43.63 5.50 12.97
N GLY A 81 42.73 5.23 13.93
CA GLY A 81 42.03 6.24 14.68
C GLY A 81 40.62 6.55 14.11
N ALA A 82 39.86 7.30 14.92
CA ALA A 82 38.47 7.64 14.59
C ALA A 82 38.30 8.57 13.37
N ASP A 83 39.35 9.39 13.10
CA ASP A 83 39.33 10.31 11.97
C ASP A 83 39.40 9.57 10.62
N GLU A 84 40.19 8.52 10.54
CA GLU A 84 40.32 7.71 9.34
C GLU A 84 39.04 6.88 9.09
N LEU A 85 38.44 6.34 10.15
CA LEU A 85 37.14 5.69 10.06
C LEU A 85 36.09 6.61 9.43
N VAL A 86 35.94 7.84 9.95
CA VAL A 86 35.00 8.81 9.44
C VAL A 86 35.33 9.21 8.00
N SER A 87 36.61 9.47 7.69
CA SER A 87 37.07 9.81 6.33
C SER A 87 36.68 8.74 5.31
N THR A 88 36.93 7.46 5.65
CA THR A 88 36.55 6.34 4.78
C THR A 88 35.05 6.25 4.56
N LEU A 89 34.24 6.43 5.61
CA LEU A 89 32.77 6.43 5.50
C LEU A 89 32.26 7.60 4.66
N VAL A 90 32.86 8.77 4.80
CA VAL A 90 32.51 9.96 3.99
C VAL A 90 32.82 9.74 2.51
N GLU A 91 33.96 9.13 2.19
CA GLU A 91 34.30 8.81 0.80
C GLU A 91 33.27 7.83 0.19
N ARG A 92 32.94 6.76 0.92
CA ARG A 92 31.95 5.76 0.48
C ARG A 92 30.56 6.42 0.32
N PHE A 93 30.14 7.27 1.25
CA PHE A 93 28.89 8.03 1.17
C PHE A 93 28.84 8.95 -0.07
N HIS A 94 29.89 9.75 -0.32
CA HIS A 94 29.87 10.66 -1.46
C HIS A 94 29.86 9.95 -2.81
N ARG A 95 30.38 8.73 -2.88
CA ARG A 95 30.26 7.90 -4.09
C ARG A 95 28.79 7.59 -4.38
N VAL A 96 28.03 7.23 -3.37
CA VAL A 96 26.58 7.00 -3.47
C VAL A 96 25.86 8.31 -3.77
N ALA A 97 26.15 9.38 -3.03
CA ALA A 97 25.43 10.65 -3.14
C ALA A 97 25.51 11.28 -4.55
N ARG A 98 26.53 10.96 -5.35
CA ARG A 98 26.67 11.45 -6.74
C ARG A 98 25.65 10.81 -7.70
N GLU A 99 25.11 9.66 -7.35
CA GLU A 99 24.21 8.88 -8.21
C GLU A 99 22.73 9.18 -7.95
N PHE A 100 22.41 9.85 -6.80
CA PHE A 100 21.03 10.05 -6.36
C PHE A 100 20.72 11.53 -6.09
N ASP A 101 19.45 11.88 -6.16
CA ASP A 101 18.96 13.25 -5.92
C ASP A 101 18.84 13.53 -4.41
N VAL A 102 18.47 12.50 -3.64
CA VAL A 102 18.43 12.48 -2.17
C VAL A 102 18.95 11.14 -1.67
N VAL A 103 19.64 11.16 -0.53
CA VAL A 103 20.08 9.94 0.17
C VAL A 103 19.43 9.87 1.54
N LEU A 104 18.74 8.76 1.81
CA LEU A 104 18.31 8.38 3.15
C LEU A 104 19.46 7.64 3.84
N VAL A 105 19.98 8.23 4.91
CA VAL A 105 20.99 7.58 5.73
C VAL A 105 20.34 6.89 6.91
N LEU A 106 20.56 5.58 7.00
CA LEU A 106 20.10 4.73 8.10
C LEU A 106 21.18 4.71 9.19
N GLY A 107 20.89 5.29 10.34
CA GLY A 107 21.83 5.38 11.45
C GLY A 107 22.30 4.03 11.97
N THR A 108 23.31 4.04 12.82
CA THR A 108 23.90 2.82 13.40
C THR A 108 22.93 2.09 14.33
N ASP A 109 23.15 0.77 14.52
CA ASP A 109 22.15 -0.09 15.18
C ASP A 109 22.22 -0.12 16.70
N TRP A 110 23.19 0.57 17.33
CA TRP A 110 23.41 0.56 18.78
C TRP A 110 23.55 -0.86 19.37
N ALA A 111 23.90 -1.79 18.52
CA ALA A 111 23.93 -3.20 18.88
C ALA A 111 25.28 -3.66 19.43
N ASP A 112 26.32 -2.91 19.18
CA ASP A 112 27.68 -3.30 19.53
C ASP A 112 28.24 -2.46 20.68
N THR A 113 28.87 -3.15 21.65
CA THR A 113 29.60 -2.52 22.76
C THR A 113 30.96 -1.94 22.34
N GLN A 114 31.37 -2.18 21.09
CA GLN A 114 32.67 -1.72 20.55
C GLN A 114 32.69 -0.22 20.25
N PHE A 115 31.50 0.41 20.07
CA PHE A 115 31.35 1.83 19.87
C PHE A 115 30.50 2.47 21.01
N PRO A 116 31.14 2.78 22.15
CA PRO A 116 30.40 3.24 23.33
C PRO A 116 29.76 4.63 23.16
N ASP A 117 30.17 5.39 22.14
CA ASP A 117 29.63 6.73 21.86
C ASP A 117 29.04 6.80 20.43
N GLU A 118 28.09 5.94 20.13
CA GLU A 118 27.43 5.91 18.82
C GLU A 118 26.64 7.20 18.53
N LEU A 119 26.13 7.91 19.56
CA LEU A 119 25.46 9.17 19.36
C LEU A 119 26.43 10.22 18.76
N ALA A 120 27.62 10.36 19.32
CA ALA A 120 28.62 11.27 18.79
C ALA A 120 29.12 10.87 17.40
N LEU A 121 29.25 9.56 17.14
CA LEU A 121 29.58 9.05 15.80
C LEU A 121 28.49 9.40 14.79
N ASN A 122 27.21 9.11 15.08
CA ASN A 122 26.09 9.44 14.20
C ASN A 122 25.99 10.94 13.95
N ALA A 123 26.16 11.77 14.99
CA ALA A 123 26.15 13.23 14.85
C ALA A 123 27.30 13.72 13.95
N ARG A 124 28.50 13.18 14.14
CA ARG A 124 29.66 13.51 13.32
C ARG A 124 29.46 13.12 11.85
N LEU A 125 29.00 11.88 11.60
CA LEU A 125 28.72 11.42 10.25
C LEU A 125 27.61 12.26 9.58
N ALA A 126 26.56 12.62 10.31
CA ALA A 126 25.51 13.49 9.77
C ALA A 126 26.06 14.84 9.31
N ASN A 127 26.93 15.47 10.13
CA ASN A 127 27.57 16.73 9.77
C ASN A 127 28.48 16.59 8.54
N GLU A 128 29.31 15.55 8.50
CA GLU A 128 30.24 15.32 7.38
C GLU A 128 29.50 14.94 6.07
N PHE A 129 28.36 14.29 6.16
CA PHE A 129 27.52 13.99 5.01
C PHE A 129 26.66 15.21 4.58
N GLY A 130 26.65 16.30 5.35
CA GLY A 130 25.75 17.42 5.12
C GLY A 130 24.28 17.02 5.24
N ALA A 131 23.99 16.06 6.10
CA ALA A 131 22.66 15.48 6.28
C ALA A 131 21.93 16.12 7.46
N ALA A 132 20.68 16.47 7.26
CA ALA A 132 19.81 16.89 8.36
C ALA A 132 19.29 15.67 9.12
N VAL A 133 19.19 15.75 10.45
CA VAL A 133 18.98 14.61 11.34
C VAL A 133 17.52 14.52 11.82
N ILE A 134 17.00 13.33 11.88
CA ILE A 134 15.75 12.97 12.57
C ILE A 134 16.10 11.97 13.68
N PRO A 135 16.35 12.42 14.92
CA PRO A 135 16.56 11.54 16.06
C PRO A 135 15.26 10.85 16.48
N VAL A 136 15.35 9.57 16.76
CA VAL A 136 14.24 8.73 17.26
C VAL A 136 14.50 8.31 18.69
N VAL A 137 13.56 8.57 19.58
CA VAL A 137 13.60 8.23 21.01
C VAL A 137 12.59 7.15 21.30
N GLY A 138 13.00 6.05 21.92
CA GLY A 138 12.11 4.96 22.35
C GLY A 138 11.36 5.32 23.63
N GLY A 139 10.05 5.04 23.68
CA GLY A 139 9.21 5.30 24.86
C GLY A 139 8.63 4.04 25.51
N ARG A 140 8.95 2.84 25.00
CA ARG A 140 8.36 1.59 25.51
C ARG A 140 8.78 1.30 26.96
N GLY A 141 7.79 1.12 27.81
CA GLY A 141 8.02 0.82 29.23
C GLY A 141 8.51 2.01 30.06
N GLN A 142 8.57 3.20 29.48
CA GLN A 142 8.98 4.43 30.15
C GLN A 142 7.79 5.26 30.63
N THR A 143 8.01 6.09 31.64
CA THR A 143 7.04 7.09 32.08
C THR A 143 7.06 8.30 31.14
N ALA A 144 5.94 9.03 31.06
CA ALA A 144 5.85 10.24 30.25
C ALA A 144 6.94 11.27 30.59
N GLU A 145 7.31 11.39 31.86
CA GLU A 145 8.37 12.31 32.31
C GLU A 145 9.75 11.90 31.83
N SER A 146 10.07 10.59 31.87
CA SER A 146 11.33 10.04 31.33
C SER A 146 11.43 10.30 29.84
N VAL A 147 10.41 9.97 29.08
CA VAL A 147 10.33 10.19 27.63
C VAL A 147 10.54 11.66 27.28
N LEU A 148 9.88 12.57 27.97
CA LEU A 148 10.04 14.03 27.79
C LEU A 148 11.46 14.50 28.11
N ALA A 149 12.10 13.96 29.12
CA ALA A 149 13.47 14.31 29.49
C ALA A 149 14.46 13.80 28.43
N GLU A 150 14.33 12.54 28.01
CA GLU A 150 15.21 11.93 27.00
C GLU A 150 15.08 12.63 25.65
N THR A 151 13.86 12.93 25.19
CA THR A 151 13.66 13.62 23.91
C THR A 151 14.34 14.99 23.92
N ARG A 152 14.22 15.74 25.03
CA ARG A 152 14.90 17.05 25.17
C ARG A 152 16.41 16.92 25.25
N ASN A 153 16.90 15.90 25.93
CA ASN A 153 18.34 15.65 26.04
C ASN A 153 18.93 15.24 24.69
N ALA A 154 18.24 14.37 23.94
CA ALA A 154 18.65 13.98 22.59
C ALA A 154 18.69 15.21 21.65
N TYR A 155 17.66 16.05 21.65
CA TYR A 155 17.67 17.29 20.88
C TYR A 155 18.87 18.16 21.22
N ARG A 156 19.12 18.42 22.51
CA ARG A 156 20.24 19.24 22.96
C ARG A 156 21.58 18.63 22.60
N ALA A 157 21.72 17.31 22.67
CA ALA A 157 22.94 16.62 22.30
C ALA A 157 23.26 16.78 20.79
N TYR A 158 22.29 16.54 19.90
CA TYR A 158 22.52 16.71 18.46
C TYR A 158 22.78 18.16 18.08
N VAL A 159 22.02 19.12 18.64
CA VAL A 159 22.29 20.55 18.40
C VAL A 159 23.61 20.97 18.98
N GLY A 160 23.97 20.50 20.17
CA GLY A 160 25.28 20.78 20.81
C GLY A 160 26.46 20.23 20.03
N LEU A 161 26.25 19.16 19.25
CA LEU A 161 27.22 18.56 18.34
C LEU A 161 27.18 19.18 16.92
N GLY A 162 26.39 20.26 16.71
CA GLY A 162 26.35 21.01 15.46
C GLY A 162 25.43 20.45 14.39
N CYS A 163 24.55 19.52 14.71
CA CYS A 163 23.63 18.93 13.74
C CYS A 163 22.43 19.83 13.43
N ASP A 164 22.00 19.84 12.18
CA ASP A 164 20.71 20.39 11.77
C ASP A 164 19.60 19.36 12.04
N VAL A 165 18.73 19.64 13.02
CA VAL A 165 17.65 18.74 13.42
C VAL A 165 16.36 19.12 12.72
N LEU A 166 15.89 18.27 11.78
CA LEU A 166 14.65 18.49 11.03
C LEU A 166 13.40 18.35 11.89
N ALA A 167 13.36 17.30 12.68
CA ALA A 167 12.27 16.96 13.59
C ALA A 167 12.77 15.99 14.67
N MET A 168 12.04 15.90 15.78
CA MET A 168 12.22 14.84 16.78
C MET A 168 11.09 13.83 16.64
N VAL A 169 11.39 12.57 16.75
CA VAL A 169 10.38 11.52 16.78
C VAL A 169 10.49 10.76 18.09
N THR A 170 9.39 10.67 18.82
CA THR A 170 9.28 9.83 20.01
C THR A 170 8.38 8.66 19.67
N ASN A 171 8.93 7.44 19.66
CA ASN A 171 8.26 6.26 19.17
C ASN A 171 7.96 5.26 20.31
N ARG A 172 6.99 4.37 20.11
CA ARG A 172 6.61 3.33 21.08
C ARG A 172 6.12 3.90 22.42
N VAL A 173 5.44 5.03 22.41
CA VAL A 173 4.89 5.66 23.62
C VAL A 173 3.59 4.97 24.02
N ALA A 174 3.31 4.85 25.33
CA ALA A 174 2.02 4.38 25.80
C ALA A 174 0.88 5.23 25.21
N ARG A 175 -0.17 4.60 24.71
CA ARG A 175 -1.27 5.30 23.99
C ARG A 175 -1.89 6.39 24.83
N ASP A 176 -2.08 6.15 26.13
CA ASP A 176 -2.70 7.09 27.07
C ASP A 176 -1.84 8.34 27.37
N ASP A 177 -0.53 8.24 27.19
CA ASP A 177 0.42 9.33 27.43
C ASP A 177 0.76 10.12 26.16
N ARG A 178 0.40 9.64 24.99
CA ARG A 178 0.79 10.21 23.69
C ARG A 178 0.44 11.70 23.57
N ASP A 179 -0.82 12.06 23.80
CA ASP A 179 -1.28 13.44 23.58
C ASP A 179 -0.68 14.43 24.60
N LYS A 180 -0.49 13.96 25.84
CA LYS A 180 0.18 14.72 26.90
C LYS A 180 1.64 14.99 26.56
N ILE A 181 2.36 14.00 26.03
CA ILE A 181 3.75 14.14 25.59
C ILE A 181 3.84 15.08 24.42
N ALA A 182 3.01 14.89 23.38
CA ALA A 182 2.99 15.74 22.18
C ALA A 182 2.79 17.21 22.55
N ALA A 183 1.73 17.54 23.28
CA ALA A 183 1.46 18.90 23.70
C ALA A 183 2.60 19.53 24.54
N SER A 184 3.30 18.72 25.34
CA SER A 184 4.44 19.21 26.12
C SER A 184 5.70 19.46 25.30
N LEU A 185 5.94 18.67 24.24
CA LEU A 185 7.10 18.82 23.34
C LEU A 185 6.92 20.03 22.41
N ASP A 186 5.74 20.19 21.81
CA ASP A 186 5.43 21.31 20.90
C ASP A 186 5.65 22.68 21.51
N THR A 187 5.46 22.80 22.81
CA THR A 187 5.70 24.08 23.52
C THR A 187 7.14 24.32 23.94
N ARG A 188 8.02 23.31 23.85
CA ARG A 188 9.35 23.35 24.47
C ARG A 188 10.53 23.18 23.52
N LEU A 189 10.28 22.67 22.32
CA LEU A 189 11.32 22.47 21.31
C LEU A 189 11.03 23.33 20.08
N PRO A 190 12.05 23.91 19.44
CA PRO A 190 11.89 24.81 18.28
C PRO A 190 11.73 24.03 16.95
N VAL A 191 11.67 22.72 17.02
CA VAL A 191 11.48 21.83 15.86
C VAL A 191 10.21 21.00 16.04
N PRO A 192 9.57 20.55 14.97
CA PRO A 192 8.42 19.64 15.08
C PRO A 192 8.76 18.39 15.88
N CYS A 193 7.83 17.99 16.74
CA CYS A 193 7.96 16.79 17.56
C CYS A 193 6.80 15.84 17.27
N TYR A 194 7.09 14.68 16.75
CA TYR A 194 6.09 13.67 16.42
C TYR A 194 6.12 12.56 17.47
N VAL A 195 4.94 12.19 17.98
CA VAL A 195 4.80 11.17 19.00
C VAL A 195 3.97 10.01 18.47
N LEU A 196 4.61 8.86 18.29
CA LEU A 196 4.01 7.64 17.76
C LEU A 196 3.71 6.68 18.92
N PRO A 197 2.47 6.19 19.03
CA PRO A 197 2.12 5.22 20.08
C PRO A 197 2.77 3.86 19.82
N ASP A 198 2.91 3.05 20.89
CA ASP A 198 3.35 1.67 20.75
C ASP A 198 2.28 0.86 20.01
N GLU A 199 2.71 0.19 18.95
CA GLU A 199 1.88 -0.72 18.15
C GLU A 199 2.41 -2.14 18.32
N PRO A 200 1.78 -2.96 19.16
CA PRO A 200 2.27 -4.30 19.48
C PRO A 200 2.50 -5.19 18.27
N ALA A 201 1.68 -5.04 17.22
CA ALA A 201 1.79 -5.82 16.00
C ALA A 201 3.14 -5.62 15.27
N LEU A 202 3.78 -4.46 15.42
CA LEU A 202 5.06 -4.20 14.78
C LEU A 202 6.23 -4.96 15.41
N SER A 203 6.18 -5.15 16.73
CA SER A 203 7.21 -5.86 17.49
C SER A 203 6.89 -7.34 17.73
N ALA A 204 5.66 -7.77 17.49
CA ALA A 204 5.28 -9.16 17.61
C ALA A 204 5.96 -10.01 16.54
N PRO A 205 6.60 -11.15 16.86
CA PRO A 205 7.08 -12.07 15.84
C PRO A 205 5.90 -12.74 15.12
N THR A 206 6.06 -13.09 13.85
CA THR A 206 5.11 -14.00 13.20
C THR A 206 5.29 -15.42 13.71
N VAL A 207 4.27 -16.26 13.59
CA VAL A 207 4.38 -17.69 13.96
C VAL A 207 5.48 -18.37 13.15
N ALA A 208 5.68 -17.99 11.87
CA ALA A 208 6.80 -18.47 11.06
C ALA A 208 8.17 -18.08 11.65
N GLN A 209 8.33 -16.85 12.12
CA GLN A 209 9.55 -16.40 12.79
C GLN A 209 9.79 -17.14 14.11
N VAL A 210 8.71 -17.40 14.86
CA VAL A 210 8.76 -18.24 16.07
C VAL A 210 9.21 -19.66 15.71
N ALA A 211 8.60 -20.26 14.69
CA ALA A 211 8.93 -21.61 14.25
C ALA A 211 10.41 -21.71 13.82
N GLN A 212 10.89 -20.75 13.07
CA GLN A 212 12.30 -20.69 12.64
C GLN A 212 13.27 -20.53 13.80
N ALA A 213 12.99 -19.60 14.72
CA ALA A 213 13.86 -19.31 15.86
C ALA A 213 13.98 -20.49 16.83
N LEU A 214 12.88 -21.23 17.02
CA LEU A 214 12.82 -22.38 17.90
C LEU A 214 13.20 -23.70 17.21
N GLY A 215 13.52 -23.71 15.92
CA GLY A 215 13.74 -24.94 15.16
C GLY A 215 12.51 -25.86 15.17
N ALA A 216 11.31 -25.28 15.16
CA ALA A 216 10.06 -26.01 15.32
C ALA A 216 9.67 -26.77 14.06
N LYS A 217 9.00 -27.92 14.27
CA LYS A 217 8.32 -28.66 13.21
C LYS A 217 6.88 -28.18 13.13
N VAL A 218 6.44 -27.76 11.92
CA VAL A 218 5.03 -27.44 11.67
C VAL A 218 4.24 -28.74 11.55
N LEU A 219 3.24 -28.93 12.41
CA LEU A 219 2.35 -30.09 12.41
C LEU A 219 1.05 -29.78 11.68
N LEU A 220 0.48 -28.59 11.88
CA LEU A 220 -0.74 -28.10 11.25
C LEU A 220 -0.55 -26.62 10.88
N GLY A 221 -1.38 -26.13 9.97
CA GLY A 221 -1.37 -24.73 9.52
C GLY A 221 -0.92 -24.60 8.07
N ASP A 222 -1.18 -23.43 7.53
CA ASP A 222 -0.78 -23.02 6.19
C ASP A 222 0.08 -21.74 6.24
N ASP A 223 0.50 -21.25 5.08
CA ASP A 223 1.33 -20.05 4.98
C ASP A 223 0.62 -18.82 5.58
N SER A 224 -0.70 -18.71 5.45
CA SER A 224 -1.47 -17.60 6.00
C SER A 224 -1.52 -17.64 7.53
N GLY A 225 -1.70 -18.82 8.10
CA GLY A 225 -1.61 -19.03 9.55
C GLY A 225 -0.22 -18.74 10.11
N LEU A 226 0.82 -19.20 9.43
CA LEU A 226 2.21 -18.94 9.80
C LEU A 226 2.59 -17.45 9.71
N ALA A 227 1.92 -16.68 8.87
CA ALA A 227 2.11 -15.24 8.75
C ALA A 227 1.44 -14.42 9.86
N ARG A 228 0.63 -15.02 10.73
CA ARG A 228 -0.04 -14.32 11.85
C ARG A 228 0.98 -13.81 12.87
N ASP A 229 0.70 -12.62 13.42
CA ASP A 229 1.51 -12.03 14.50
C ASP A 229 1.16 -12.65 15.85
N ALA A 230 2.16 -13.08 16.61
CA ALA A 230 2.03 -13.52 18.00
C ALA A 230 2.07 -12.29 18.92
N LEU A 231 0.90 -11.70 19.18
CA LEU A 231 0.79 -10.46 19.97
C LEU A 231 1.13 -10.64 21.46
N GLY A 232 1.20 -11.87 21.92
CA GLY A 232 1.57 -12.23 23.27
C GLY A 232 1.69 -13.74 23.41
N PHE A 233 2.15 -14.20 24.57
CA PHE A 233 2.32 -15.62 24.87
C PHE A 233 1.46 -16.01 26.06
N VAL A 234 0.71 -17.11 25.92
CA VAL A 234 -0.10 -17.70 27.00
C VAL A 234 0.39 -19.11 27.28
N PHE A 235 0.89 -19.35 28.49
CA PHE A 235 1.44 -20.63 28.89
C PHE A 235 0.37 -21.53 29.51
N GLY A 236 0.13 -22.69 28.89
CA GLY A 236 -0.85 -23.67 29.28
C GLY A 236 -0.42 -24.55 30.47
N GLY A 237 -0.35 -23.98 31.66
CA GLY A 237 -0.06 -24.74 32.90
C GLY A 237 -1.28 -25.05 33.75
N ALA A 238 -2.39 -24.30 33.57
CA ALA A 238 -3.63 -24.48 34.36
C ALA A 238 -4.58 -25.50 33.70
N MET A 239 -5.64 -25.88 34.44
CA MET A 239 -6.75 -26.66 33.89
C MET A 239 -7.54 -25.82 32.88
N LEU A 240 -8.18 -26.47 31.90
CA LEU A 240 -8.87 -25.86 30.78
C LEU A 240 -9.75 -24.64 31.12
N PRO A 241 -10.63 -24.64 32.14
CA PRO A 241 -11.45 -23.49 32.45
C PRO A 241 -10.63 -22.23 32.78
N ASN A 242 -9.62 -22.36 33.62
CA ASN A 242 -8.74 -21.25 34.00
C ASN A 242 -7.83 -20.81 32.84
N PHE A 243 -7.38 -21.76 32.05
CA PHE A 243 -6.59 -21.49 30.86
C PHE A 243 -7.38 -20.65 29.81
N LEU A 244 -8.64 -21.00 29.56
CA LEU A 244 -9.50 -20.25 28.63
C LEU A 244 -9.69 -18.79 29.05
N HIS A 245 -9.75 -18.51 30.35
CA HIS A 245 -9.82 -17.13 30.87
C HIS A 245 -8.53 -16.32 30.63
N ALA A 246 -7.39 -16.99 30.49
CA ALA A 246 -6.10 -16.33 30.24
C ALA A 246 -5.85 -16.01 28.77
N LEU A 247 -6.64 -16.57 27.85
CA LEU A 247 -6.47 -16.31 26.42
C LEU A 247 -6.75 -14.84 26.09
N THR A 248 -5.87 -14.28 25.29
CA THR A 248 -5.99 -12.90 24.76
C THR A 248 -5.98 -12.91 23.24
N PRO A 249 -6.61 -11.93 22.58
CA PRO A 249 -6.61 -11.85 21.13
C PRO A 249 -5.18 -11.87 20.54
N GLY A 250 -4.96 -12.72 19.54
CA GLY A 250 -3.66 -12.83 18.87
C GLY A 250 -2.55 -13.49 19.71
N CYS A 251 -2.87 -14.11 20.87
CA CYS A 251 -1.85 -14.80 21.64
C CYS A 251 -1.39 -16.09 20.95
N LEU A 252 -0.11 -16.43 21.15
CA LEU A 252 0.44 -17.75 20.83
C LEU A 252 0.42 -18.60 22.08
N VAL A 253 -0.31 -19.70 22.03
CA VAL A 253 -0.44 -20.64 23.16
C VAL A 253 0.79 -21.53 23.23
N VAL A 254 1.40 -21.65 24.40
CA VAL A 254 2.55 -22.52 24.64
C VAL A 254 2.16 -23.58 25.69
N THR A 255 2.19 -24.85 25.32
CA THR A 255 1.78 -25.95 26.20
C THR A 255 2.59 -27.22 25.93
N PRO A 256 2.77 -28.12 26.90
CA PRO A 256 3.30 -29.46 26.64
C PRO A 256 2.44 -30.18 25.58
N GLY A 257 3.10 -30.95 24.70
CA GLY A 257 2.42 -31.64 23.59
C GLY A 257 1.49 -32.77 24.05
N ASP A 258 1.59 -33.25 25.29
CA ASP A 258 0.68 -34.23 25.92
C ASP A 258 -0.63 -33.61 26.44
N ARG A 259 -0.73 -32.26 26.47
CA ARG A 259 -1.92 -31.52 26.88
C ARG A 259 -2.95 -31.35 25.77
N ALA A 260 -3.42 -32.46 25.22
CA ALA A 260 -4.44 -32.46 24.16
C ALA A 260 -5.72 -31.67 24.53
N ASP A 261 -6.07 -31.64 25.81
CA ASP A 261 -7.18 -30.85 26.34
C ASP A 261 -7.01 -29.34 26.11
N LEU A 262 -5.80 -28.81 26.31
CA LEU A 262 -5.50 -27.39 26.07
C LEU A 262 -5.37 -27.07 24.58
N VAL A 263 -4.79 -27.98 23.80
CA VAL A 263 -4.68 -27.81 22.33
C VAL A 263 -6.08 -27.70 21.73
N ILE A 264 -6.95 -28.65 21.99
CA ILE A 264 -8.32 -28.65 21.47
C ILE A 264 -9.12 -27.48 22.04
N GLY A 265 -8.97 -27.15 23.33
CA GLY A 265 -9.63 -26.02 23.97
C GLY A 265 -9.23 -24.67 23.36
N ALA A 266 -7.94 -24.46 23.09
CA ALA A 266 -7.45 -23.25 22.45
C ALA A 266 -7.98 -23.09 21.01
N LEU A 267 -7.95 -24.18 20.21
CA LEU A 267 -8.45 -24.18 18.85
C LEU A 267 -9.98 -24.05 18.79
N ALA A 268 -10.71 -24.60 19.76
CA ALA A 268 -12.15 -24.41 19.90
C ALA A 268 -12.50 -22.95 20.24
N ALA A 269 -11.76 -22.33 21.15
CA ALA A 269 -11.92 -20.91 21.47
C ALA A 269 -11.62 -20.03 20.24
N HIS A 270 -10.56 -20.33 19.49
CA HIS A 270 -10.24 -19.66 18.23
C HIS A 270 -11.38 -19.78 17.20
N SER A 271 -11.87 -21.00 16.97
CA SER A 271 -12.97 -21.25 16.03
C SER A 271 -14.28 -20.55 16.44
N ALA A 272 -14.50 -20.40 17.74
CA ALA A 272 -15.64 -19.66 18.30
C ALA A 272 -15.42 -18.13 18.29
N GLY A 273 -14.23 -17.64 17.94
CA GLY A 273 -13.87 -16.20 17.96
C GLY A 273 -13.74 -15.61 19.37
N THR A 274 -13.48 -16.43 20.42
CA THR A 274 -13.51 -16.01 21.82
C THR A 274 -12.28 -16.42 22.64
N PRO A 275 -11.15 -15.76 22.54
CA PRO A 275 -10.65 -14.88 21.47
C PRO A 275 -9.93 -15.65 20.35
N PRO A 276 -9.69 -15.04 19.19
CA PRO A 276 -8.83 -15.63 18.16
C PRO A 276 -7.38 -15.69 18.65
N ILE A 277 -6.69 -16.81 18.40
CA ILE A 277 -5.28 -17.01 18.77
C ILE A 277 -4.39 -17.03 17.51
N ALA A 278 -3.10 -16.72 17.64
CA ALA A 278 -2.14 -16.80 16.56
C ALA A 278 -1.80 -18.24 16.16
N GLY A 279 -1.70 -19.13 17.14
CA GLY A 279 -1.37 -20.53 16.95
C GLY A 279 -1.05 -21.24 18.27
N VAL A 280 -0.50 -22.44 18.18
CA VAL A 280 -0.12 -23.27 19.34
C VAL A 280 1.30 -23.77 19.18
N VAL A 281 2.13 -23.64 20.22
CA VAL A 281 3.48 -24.21 20.34
C VAL A 281 3.43 -25.38 21.32
N LEU A 282 3.82 -26.54 20.87
CA LEU A 282 3.94 -27.75 21.66
C LEU A 282 5.39 -27.93 22.12
N THR A 283 5.59 -28.01 23.44
CA THR A 283 6.91 -28.22 24.04
C THR A 283 7.14 -29.69 24.43
N LEU A 284 8.33 -30.02 24.93
CA LEU A 284 8.79 -31.32 25.41
C LEU A 284 9.01 -32.36 24.30
N ASN A 285 9.04 -31.97 23.04
CA ASN A 285 9.07 -32.88 21.90
C ASN A 285 7.91 -33.91 21.88
N GLU A 286 6.84 -33.60 22.62
CA GLU A 286 5.63 -34.41 22.63
C GLU A 286 4.67 -33.93 21.51
N VAL A 287 4.01 -34.89 20.86
CA VAL A 287 3.06 -34.62 19.80
C VAL A 287 1.75 -35.33 20.11
N PRO A 288 0.60 -34.65 20.03
CA PRO A 288 -0.70 -35.29 20.18
C PRO A 288 -0.92 -36.42 19.19
N SER A 289 -1.83 -37.35 19.51
CA SER A 289 -2.15 -38.47 18.60
C SER A 289 -2.72 -37.95 17.27
N ASP A 290 -2.66 -38.79 16.23
CA ASP A 290 -3.17 -38.46 14.89
C ASP A 290 -4.66 -38.10 14.89
N GLU A 291 -5.45 -38.72 15.79
CA GLU A 291 -6.88 -38.40 15.96
C GLU A 291 -7.06 -36.99 16.50
N VAL A 292 -6.23 -36.55 17.47
CA VAL A 292 -6.26 -35.21 18.04
C VAL A 292 -5.83 -34.18 17.00
N LEU A 293 -4.78 -34.46 16.23
CA LEU A 293 -4.34 -33.59 15.14
C LEU A 293 -5.37 -33.47 14.01
N THR A 294 -6.04 -34.60 13.69
CA THR A 294 -7.13 -34.60 12.71
C THR A 294 -8.32 -33.77 13.19
N LEU A 295 -8.69 -33.88 14.47
CA LEU A 295 -9.74 -33.08 15.05
C LEU A 295 -9.36 -31.59 15.10
N ALA A 296 -8.14 -31.28 15.49
CA ALA A 296 -7.58 -29.93 15.53
C ALA A 296 -7.63 -29.25 14.16
N ALA A 297 -7.20 -29.96 13.09
CA ALA A 297 -7.22 -29.47 11.72
C ALA A 297 -8.64 -29.16 11.19
N ARG A 298 -9.63 -29.94 11.62
CA ARG A 298 -11.05 -29.72 11.27
C ARG A 298 -11.68 -28.58 12.06
N LEU A 299 -11.26 -28.42 13.32
CA LEU A 299 -11.81 -27.43 14.23
C LEU A 299 -11.38 -26.01 13.86
N ALA A 300 -10.11 -25.84 13.52
CA ALA A 300 -9.51 -24.54 13.17
C ALA A 300 -8.58 -24.68 11.95
N PRO A 301 -9.15 -24.81 10.73
CA PRO A 301 -8.38 -24.94 9.50
C PRO A 301 -7.39 -23.77 9.34
N GLY A 302 -6.15 -24.06 8.90
CA GLY A 302 -5.11 -23.06 8.69
C GLY A 302 -4.44 -22.55 9.97
N THR A 303 -4.96 -22.85 11.17
CA THR A 303 -4.34 -22.39 12.42
C THR A 303 -3.06 -23.20 12.72
N PRO A 304 -1.90 -22.54 12.92
CA PRO A 304 -0.64 -23.23 13.12
C PRO A 304 -0.58 -23.98 14.44
N VAL A 305 -0.14 -25.23 14.38
CA VAL A 305 0.32 -26.01 15.53
C VAL A 305 1.75 -26.43 15.23
N ILE A 306 2.68 -25.94 16.02
CA ILE A 306 4.12 -26.22 15.85
C ILE A 306 4.68 -26.94 17.06
N SER A 307 5.61 -27.85 16.85
CA SER A 307 6.26 -28.63 17.91
C SER A 307 7.74 -28.27 18.03
N VAL A 308 8.20 -28.04 19.24
CA VAL A 308 9.59 -27.73 19.55
C VAL A 308 10.20 -28.81 20.43
N PRO A 309 11.49 -29.15 20.26
CA PRO A 309 12.17 -30.16 21.06
C PRO A 309 12.48 -29.69 22.47
N GLY A 310 12.41 -28.37 22.72
CA GLY A 310 12.81 -27.75 23.98
C GLY A 310 11.84 -27.98 25.13
N LEU A 311 12.36 -27.85 26.34
CA LEU A 311 11.56 -27.79 27.56
C LEU A 311 10.78 -26.47 27.61
N SER A 312 9.65 -26.44 28.33
CA SER A 312 8.76 -25.27 28.34
C SER A 312 9.44 -23.98 28.83
N PHE A 313 10.31 -24.06 29.85
CA PHE A 313 10.97 -22.86 30.39
C PHE A 313 12.02 -22.27 29.45
N PRO A 314 13.01 -23.03 28.91
CA PRO A 314 13.92 -22.50 27.89
C PRO A 314 13.20 -21.99 26.64
N THR A 315 12.13 -22.63 26.22
CA THR A 315 11.29 -22.15 25.11
C THR A 315 10.67 -20.79 25.45
N ALA A 316 10.19 -20.60 26.70
CA ALA A 316 9.65 -19.32 27.13
C ALA A 316 10.71 -18.20 27.09
N GLU A 317 11.93 -18.46 27.57
CA GLU A 317 13.03 -17.48 27.52
C GLU A 317 13.34 -17.06 26.09
N GLN A 318 13.42 -18.02 25.15
CA GLN A 318 13.64 -17.73 23.75
C GLN A 318 12.48 -16.92 23.12
N LEU A 319 11.23 -17.25 23.47
CA LEU A 319 10.06 -16.52 22.97
C LEU A 319 10.03 -15.07 23.46
N PHE A 320 10.32 -14.82 24.73
CA PHE A 320 10.36 -13.46 25.29
C PHE A 320 11.52 -12.63 24.75
N ALA A 321 12.60 -13.26 24.31
CA ALA A 321 13.73 -12.59 23.65
C ALA A 321 13.51 -12.32 22.16
N LEU A 322 12.45 -12.94 21.55
CA LEU A 322 12.19 -12.83 20.14
C LEU A 322 11.37 -11.59 19.81
N GLU A 323 11.95 -10.68 19.06
CA GLU A 323 11.26 -9.53 18.52
C GLU A 323 10.93 -9.71 17.04
N GLY A 324 9.72 -9.34 16.66
CA GLY A 324 9.32 -9.21 15.27
C GLY A 324 10.07 -8.06 14.60
N LYS A 325 10.50 -8.25 13.36
CA LYS A 325 11.24 -7.25 12.60
C LYS A 325 10.50 -6.92 11.29
N LEU A 326 10.59 -5.68 10.88
CA LEU A 326 10.19 -5.25 9.54
C LEU A 326 11.13 -5.87 8.51
N ASN A 327 10.58 -6.59 7.53
CA ASN A 327 11.34 -7.17 6.42
C ASN A 327 10.44 -7.40 5.21
N ALA A 328 11.04 -7.77 4.08
CA ALA A 328 10.33 -8.01 2.83
C ALA A 328 9.29 -9.17 2.90
N ALA A 329 9.47 -10.11 3.82
CA ALA A 329 8.53 -11.22 4.03
C ALA A 329 7.32 -10.84 4.92
N THR A 330 7.29 -9.62 5.47
CA THR A 330 6.22 -9.13 6.35
C THR A 330 5.56 -7.84 5.79
N PRO A 331 4.97 -7.87 4.58
CA PRO A 331 4.41 -6.67 3.94
C PRO A 331 3.33 -6.00 4.79
N ARG A 332 2.53 -6.79 5.52
CA ARG A 332 1.51 -6.29 6.44
C ARG A 332 2.09 -5.40 7.54
N LYS A 333 3.25 -5.76 8.10
CA LYS A 333 3.93 -4.92 9.10
C LYS A 333 4.42 -3.60 8.50
N ALA A 334 4.88 -3.63 7.26
CA ALA A 334 5.27 -2.42 6.54
C ALA A 334 4.08 -1.47 6.36
N GLU A 335 2.90 -1.97 5.96
CA GLU A 335 1.69 -1.16 5.86
C GLU A 335 1.24 -0.61 7.23
N THR A 336 1.32 -1.42 8.29
CA THR A 336 1.03 -0.97 9.65
C THR A 336 1.98 0.15 10.09
N ALA A 337 3.27 0.01 9.80
CA ALA A 337 4.30 1.02 10.12
C ALA A 337 4.04 2.33 9.36
N LEU A 338 3.74 2.25 8.05
CA LEU A 338 3.40 3.42 7.25
C LEU A 338 2.12 4.10 7.72
N GLY A 339 1.06 3.34 7.98
CA GLY A 339 -0.18 3.89 8.52
C GLY A 339 -0.01 4.53 9.90
N LEU A 340 0.87 3.98 10.75
CA LEU A 340 1.24 4.59 12.03
C LEU A 340 1.97 5.91 11.82
N PHE A 341 2.96 5.93 10.94
CA PHE A 341 3.74 7.12 10.62
C PHE A 341 2.85 8.22 10.02
N GLU A 342 2.06 7.92 9.00
CA GLU A 342 1.19 8.88 8.31
C GLU A 342 0.11 9.50 9.22
N ARG A 343 -0.38 8.77 10.22
CA ARG A 343 -1.38 9.28 11.16
C ARG A 343 -0.81 10.22 12.23
N HIS A 344 0.47 10.10 12.55
CA HIS A 344 1.06 10.80 13.68
C HIS A 344 2.17 11.77 13.31
N VAL A 345 2.57 11.81 12.03
CA VAL A 345 3.55 12.74 11.50
C VAL A 345 2.88 13.71 10.54
N ASP A 346 3.11 15.00 10.70
CA ASP A 346 2.78 15.97 9.67
C ASP A 346 3.73 15.79 8.49
N THR A 347 3.31 14.93 7.57
CA THR A 347 4.11 14.54 6.41
C THR A 347 4.37 15.71 5.48
N GLY A 348 3.41 16.65 5.33
CA GLY A 348 3.56 17.86 4.51
C GLY A 348 4.57 18.83 5.10
N GLY A 349 4.47 19.09 6.41
CA GLY A 349 5.41 19.95 7.13
C GLY A 349 6.83 19.35 7.16
N LEU A 350 6.97 18.06 7.40
CA LEU A 350 8.27 17.39 7.37
C LEU A 350 8.91 17.45 5.98
N LEU A 351 8.13 17.19 4.96
CA LEU A 351 8.57 17.17 3.57
C LEU A 351 9.04 18.56 3.10
N SER A 352 8.32 19.62 3.47
CA SER A 352 8.72 21.00 3.17
C SER A 352 10.09 21.36 3.76
N ARG A 353 10.45 20.77 4.89
CA ARG A 353 11.76 20.96 5.54
C ARG A 353 12.88 20.18 4.87
N VAL A 354 12.59 19.02 4.33
CA VAL A 354 13.58 18.21 3.60
C VAL A 354 14.00 18.91 2.31
N SER A 355 13.18 19.80 1.73
CA SER A 355 13.48 20.60 0.52
C SER A 355 14.33 19.87 -0.53
N ALA A 356 13.91 18.72 -0.97
CA ALA A 356 14.56 18.03 -2.09
C ALA A 356 14.23 18.75 -3.42
N PRO A 357 15.13 18.80 -4.41
CA PRO A 357 14.78 19.33 -5.73
C PRO A 357 13.60 18.56 -6.28
N SER A 358 12.56 19.29 -6.69
CA SER A 358 11.43 18.65 -7.39
C SER A 358 11.88 18.28 -8.78
N SER A 359 11.65 17.05 -9.18
CA SER A 359 11.76 16.56 -10.56
C SER A 359 10.40 16.72 -11.25
N ASP A 360 10.38 17.11 -12.52
CA ASP A 360 9.15 17.07 -13.34
C ASP A 360 8.70 15.64 -13.66
N ARG A 361 9.50 14.68 -13.29
CA ARG A 361 9.22 13.25 -13.42
C ARG A 361 8.24 12.79 -12.36
N VAL A 362 7.34 11.90 -12.75
CA VAL A 362 6.38 11.25 -11.86
C VAL A 362 6.67 9.76 -11.82
N THR A 363 7.26 9.29 -10.72
CA THR A 363 7.48 7.85 -10.53
C THR A 363 6.16 7.12 -10.22
N PRO A 364 6.10 5.78 -10.44
CA PRO A 364 4.94 5.00 -10.04
C PRO A 364 4.54 5.20 -8.58
N MET A 365 5.50 5.27 -7.67
CA MET A 365 5.25 5.48 -6.24
C MET A 365 4.68 6.88 -5.94
N MET A 366 5.19 7.91 -6.63
CA MET A 366 4.63 9.26 -6.53
C MET A 366 3.17 9.29 -6.96
N PHE A 367 2.84 8.60 -8.05
CA PHE A 367 1.48 8.52 -8.56
C PHE A 367 0.55 7.76 -7.60
N GLU A 368 0.92 6.56 -7.17
CA GLU A 368 0.15 5.77 -6.20
C GLU A 368 -0.09 6.55 -4.91
N HIS A 369 0.92 7.27 -4.43
CA HIS A 369 0.76 8.09 -3.24
C HIS A 369 -0.24 9.22 -3.46
N LYS A 370 -0.12 9.98 -4.57
CA LYS A 370 -1.08 11.03 -4.91
C LYS A 370 -2.51 10.50 -4.93
N LEU A 371 -2.72 9.29 -5.50
CA LEU A 371 -4.03 8.64 -5.48
C LEU A 371 -4.55 8.45 -4.05
N LEU A 372 -3.73 7.87 -3.16
CA LEU A 372 -4.15 7.61 -1.78
C LEU A 372 -4.41 8.92 -1.00
N GLU A 373 -3.58 9.94 -1.17
CA GLU A 373 -3.77 11.25 -0.54
C GLU A 373 -5.03 11.94 -1.05
N GLN A 374 -5.22 11.97 -2.36
CA GLN A 374 -6.41 12.56 -2.96
C GLN A 374 -7.69 11.83 -2.52
N ALA A 375 -7.68 10.49 -2.47
CA ALA A 375 -8.81 9.73 -1.97
C ALA A 375 -9.13 10.08 -0.49
N ARG A 376 -8.11 10.26 0.35
CA ARG A 376 -8.26 10.66 1.76
C ARG A 376 -8.82 12.07 1.95
N SER A 377 -8.53 12.99 1.05
CA SER A 377 -8.90 14.41 1.20
C SER A 377 -10.40 14.64 1.31
N ASP A 378 -11.20 13.75 0.70
CA ASP A 378 -12.66 13.71 0.78
C ASP A 378 -13.10 12.24 0.76
N ARG A 379 -13.13 11.62 1.93
CA ARG A 379 -13.38 10.19 2.08
C ARG A 379 -14.76 9.81 1.54
N ARG A 380 -14.76 8.83 0.64
CA ARG A 380 -15.98 8.28 0.01
C ARG A 380 -16.17 6.84 0.43
N ARG A 381 -17.40 6.37 0.33
CA ARG A 381 -17.75 4.97 0.60
C ARG A 381 -17.72 4.17 -0.68
N VAL A 382 -16.86 3.15 -0.73
CA VAL A 382 -16.77 2.22 -1.86
C VAL A 382 -17.31 0.86 -1.46
N VAL A 383 -18.17 0.29 -2.30
CA VAL A 383 -18.70 -1.07 -2.10
C VAL A 383 -17.87 -2.08 -2.87
N LEU A 384 -17.49 -3.19 -2.21
CA LEU A 384 -16.77 -4.31 -2.76
C LEU A 384 -17.67 -5.56 -2.72
N PRO A 385 -18.23 -5.97 -3.86
CA PRO A 385 -19.16 -7.09 -3.93
C PRO A 385 -18.56 -8.45 -3.56
N GLU A 386 -17.26 -8.61 -3.67
CA GLU A 386 -16.56 -9.88 -3.52
C GLU A 386 -15.94 -10.03 -2.12
N GLY A 387 -16.74 -9.77 -1.07
CA GLY A 387 -16.28 -9.69 0.32
C GLY A 387 -15.71 -10.98 0.92
N THR A 388 -15.89 -12.14 0.26
CA THR A 388 -15.29 -13.41 0.68
C THR A 388 -13.98 -13.72 -0.04
N GLU A 389 -13.54 -12.89 -0.98
CA GLU A 389 -12.29 -13.07 -1.71
C GLU A 389 -11.10 -12.60 -0.87
N GLU A 390 -10.07 -13.44 -0.75
CA GLU A 390 -8.91 -13.20 0.12
C GLU A 390 -8.16 -11.91 -0.24
N ARG A 391 -7.92 -11.69 -1.53
CA ARG A 391 -7.23 -10.48 -2.00
C ARG A 391 -8.04 -9.21 -1.71
N VAL A 392 -9.37 -9.29 -1.78
CA VAL A 392 -10.27 -8.18 -1.45
C VAL A 392 -10.22 -7.88 0.05
N LEU A 393 -10.15 -8.90 0.90
CA LEU A 393 -10.02 -8.73 2.35
C LEU A 393 -8.68 -8.09 2.72
N HIS A 394 -7.56 -8.52 2.12
CA HIS A 394 -6.25 -7.88 2.33
C HIS A 394 -6.23 -6.45 1.83
N ALA A 395 -6.83 -6.17 0.67
CA ALA A 395 -6.94 -4.80 0.16
C ALA A 395 -7.80 -3.92 1.08
N ALA A 396 -8.91 -4.46 1.60
CA ALA A 396 -9.76 -3.75 2.55
C ALA A 396 -8.99 -3.38 3.83
N GLU A 397 -8.19 -4.30 4.37
CA GLU A 397 -7.32 -4.01 5.54
C GLU A 397 -6.36 -2.85 5.26
N VAL A 398 -5.66 -2.86 4.11
CA VAL A 398 -4.74 -1.78 3.72
C VAL A 398 -5.48 -0.44 3.64
N LEU A 399 -6.61 -0.40 2.95
CA LEU A 399 -7.41 0.82 2.74
C LEU A 399 -7.95 1.38 4.06
N LEU A 400 -8.44 0.53 4.95
CA LEU A 400 -8.96 0.93 6.26
C LEU A 400 -7.84 1.42 7.19
N ARG A 401 -6.72 0.70 7.27
CA ARG A 401 -5.55 1.10 8.07
C ARG A 401 -4.95 2.42 7.62
N ARG A 402 -4.89 2.65 6.32
CA ARG A 402 -4.41 3.90 5.73
C ARG A 402 -5.50 4.98 5.66
N ALA A 403 -6.71 4.71 6.15
CA ALA A 403 -7.86 5.63 6.16
C ALA A 403 -8.17 6.26 4.79
N VAL A 404 -8.05 5.46 3.71
CA VAL A 404 -8.19 5.94 2.33
C VAL A 404 -9.65 6.24 1.99
N CYS A 405 -10.56 5.34 2.36
CA CYS A 405 -12.00 5.45 2.10
C CYS A 405 -12.78 4.63 3.14
N ASP A 406 -14.09 4.83 3.18
CA ASP A 406 -15.00 3.93 3.91
C ASP A 406 -15.37 2.76 3.02
N LEU A 407 -15.48 1.56 3.60
CA LEU A 407 -15.77 0.35 2.84
C LEU A 407 -17.07 -0.32 3.25
N THR A 408 -17.74 -0.90 2.25
CA THR A 408 -18.83 -1.86 2.45
C THR A 408 -18.47 -3.15 1.70
N LEU A 409 -18.38 -4.27 2.40
CA LEU A 409 -18.18 -5.60 1.81
C LEU A 409 -19.51 -6.32 1.69
N LEU A 410 -19.79 -6.91 0.52
CA LEU A 410 -20.98 -7.70 0.29
C LEU A 410 -20.70 -9.20 0.32
N GLY A 411 -21.63 -9.96 0.84
CA GLY A 411 -21.60 -11.41 0.92
C GLY A 411 -22.10 -11.93 2.27
N PRO A 412 -22.13 -13.25 2.48
CA PRO A 412 -22.54 -13.83 3.76
C PRO A 412 -21.65 -13.34 4.91
N VAL A 413 -22.22 -12.52 5.79
CA VAL A 413 -21.49 -11.78 6.86
C VAL A 413 -20.65 -12.69 7.72
N ASP A 414 -21.19 -13.85 8.12
CA ASP A 414 -20.46 -14.81 8.96
C ASP A 414 -19.26 -15.43 8.24
N GLN A 415 -19.37 -15.65 6.92
CA GLN A 415 -18.24 -16.16 6.10
C GLN A 415 -17.16 -15.10 5.94
N ILE A 416 -17.53 -13.83 5.70
CA ILE A 416 -16.59 -12.71 5.61
C ILE A 416 -15.83 -12.58 6.94
N ARG A 417 -16.54 -12.54 8.07
CA ARG A 417 -15.93 -12.43 9.41
C ARG A 417 -15.02 -13.60 9.72
N LYS A 418 -15.50 -14.82 9.43
CA LYS A 418 -14.69 -16.02 9.66
C LYS A 418 -13.40 -15.97 8.83
N LYS A 419 -13.51 -15.67 7.53
CA LYS A 419 -12.35 -15.64 6.63
C LYS A 419 -11.37 -14.52 7.02
N ALA A 420 -11.86 -13.34 7.39
CA ALA A 420 -11.02 -12.27 7.90
C ALA A 420 -10.28 -12.68 9.19
N ALA A 421 -10.97 -13.35 10.13
CA ALA A 421 -10.35 -13.88 11.33
C ALA A 421 -9.31 -14.97 11.05
N ASP A 422 -9.60 -15.88 10.12
CA ASP A 422 -8.68 -16.94 9.69
C ASP A 422 -7.40 -16.36 9.06
N LEU A 423 -7.51 -15.26 8.32
CA LEU A 423 -6.39 -14.51 7.72
C LEU A 423 -5.73 -13.54 8.71
N GLY A 424 -6.29 -13.36 9.91
CA GLY A 424 -5.84 -12.39 10.90
C GLY A 424 -6.04 -10.94 10.45
N ILE A 425 -7.05 -10.65 9.63
CA ILE A 425 -7.39 -9.33 9.10
C ILE A 425 -8.36 -8.64 10.05
N ASP A 426 -8.06 -7.38 10.40
CA ASP A 426 -8.97 -6.50 11.13
C ASP A 426 -9.74 -5.60 10.15
N LEU A 427 -11.05 -5.83 10.07
CA LEU A 427 -11.94 -5.04 9.22
C LEU A 427 -12.45 -3.75 9.91
N GLY A 428 -12.12 -3.49 11.18
CA GLY A 428 -12.49 -2.28 11.89
C GLY A 428 -13.98 -1.94 11.74
N ASP A 429 -14.27 -0.69 11.34
CA ASP A 429 -15.62 -0.15 11.12
C ASP A 429 -16.20 -0.46 9.73
N CYS A 430 -15.64 -1.43 8.99
CA CYS A 430 -16.14 -1.81 7.67
C CYS A 430 -17.59 -2.32 7.76
N GLN A 431 -18.45 -1.81 6.91
CA GLN A 431 -19.83 -2.27 6.83
C GLN A 431 -19.90 -3.62 6.10
N LEU A 432 -20.54 -4.61 6.70
CA LEU A 432 -20.78 -5.92 6.09
C LEU A 432 -22.25 -6.11 5.82
N ILE A 433 -22.63 -6.43 4.57
CA ILE A 433 -24.02 -6.63 4.15
C ILE A 433 -24.14 -7.93 3.36
N ASP A 434 -25.10 -8.77 3.75
CA ASP A 434 -25.51 -9.93 2.96
C ASP A 434 -26.72 -9.53 2.08
N PRO A 435 -26.57 -9.47 0.75
CA PRO A 435 -27.67 -9.15 -0.18
C PRO A 435 -28.88 -10.07 -0.01
N ALA A 436 -28.66 -11.34 0.31
CA ALA A 436 -29.72 -12.33 0.41
C ALA A 436 -30.65 -12.09 1.62
N THR A 437 -30.11 -11.51 2.72
CA THR A 437 -30.83 -11.32 3.98
C THR A 437 -31.03 -9.85 4.34
N SER A 438 -30.55 -8.93 3.48
CA SER A 438 -30.63 -7.48 3.71
C SER A 438 -32.05 -6.96 3.66
N GLY A 439 -32.41 -6.09 4.62
CA GLY A 439 -33.68 -5.34 4.59
C GLY A 439 -33.81 -4.36 3.42
N LEU A 440 -32.76 -4.12 2.65
CA LEU A 440 -32.80 -3.29 1.44
C LEU A 440 -33.32 -4.03 0.21
N ARG A 441 -33.38 -5.36 0.26
CA ARG A 441 -33.69 -6.22 -0.90
C ARG A 441 -35.03 -5.91 -1.54
N ASP A 442 -36.10 -5.74 -0.74
CA ASP A 442 -37.45 -5.43 -1.23
C ASP A 442 -37.45 -4.11 -1.98
N SER A 443 -36.93 -3.03 -1.39
CA SER A 443 -36.83 -1.71 -2.00
C SER A 443 -35.96 -1.72 -3.26
N PHE A 444 -34.88 -2.49 -3.28
CA PHE A 444 -34.02 -2.60 -4.47
C PHE A 444 -34.71 -3.38 -5.59
N ALA A 445 -35.52 -4.40 -5.28
CA ALA A 445 -36.30 -5.12 -6.26
C ALA A 445 -37.34 -4.21 -6.95
N GLU A 446 -38.09 -3.40 -6.17
CA GLU A 446 -39.03 -2.43 -6.70
C GLU A 446 -38.32 -1.42 -7.63
N LYS A 447 -37.19 -0.88 -7.22
CA LYS A 447 -36.41 0.09 -7.99
C LYS A 447 -35.83 -0.51 -9.27
N TYR A 448 -35.26 -1.70 -9.19
CA TYR A 448 -34.75 -2.38 -10.38
C TYR A 448 -35.89 -2.71 -11.38
N ALA A 449 -37.02 -3.22 -10.90
CA ALA A 449 -38.18 -3.47 -11.74
C ALA A 449 -38.67 -2.18 -12.42
N ALA A 450 -38.71 -1.06 -11.71
CA ALA A 450 -39.10 0.23 -12.28
C ALA A 450 -38.11 0.69 -13.37
N VAL A 451 -36.83 0.60 -13.16
CA VAL A 451 -35.77 0.96 -14.15
C VAL A 451 -35.85 0.07 -15.39
N ARG A 452 -36.26 -1.21 -15.23
CA ARG A 452 -36.32 -2.22 -16.30
C ARG A 452 -37.73 -2.53 -16.77
N ALA A 453 -38.74 -1.72 -16.39
CA ALA A 453 -40.12 -1.92 -16.76
C ALA A 453 -40.31 -2.06 -18.29
N HIS A 454 -39.56 -1.28 -19.08
CA HIS A 454 -39.54 -1.34 -20.55
C HIS A 454 -39.05 -2.67 -21.14
N LYS A 455 -38.43 -3.54 -20.33
CA LYS A 455 -37.98 -4.90 -20.66
C LYS A 455 -38.89 -5.98 -20.05
N GLY A 456 -39.97 -5.60 -19.39
CA GLY A 456 -40.93 -6.53 -18.80
C GLY A 456 -40.46 -7.22 -17.51
N VAL A 457 -39.50 -6.63 -16.79
CA VAL A 457 -38.99 -7.19 -15.52
C VAL A 457 -40.03 -6.96 -14.44
N SER A 458 -40.60 -8.06 -13.87
CA SER A 458 -41.50 -8.00 -12.71
C SER A 458 -40.71 -7.81 -11.40
N VAL A 459 -41.43 -7.40 -10.34
CA VAL A 459 -40.79 -7.25 -9.00
C VAL A 459 -40.28 -8.60 -8.47
N GLU A 460 -40.98 -9.71 -8.73
CA GLU A 460 -40.56 -11.04 -8.32
C GLU A 460 -39.25 -11.46 -9.02
N LEU A 461 -39.13 -11.21 -10.34
CA LEU A 461 -37.90 -11.46 -11.05
C LEU A 461 -36.76 -10.53 -10.55
N ALA A 462 -37.10 -9.25 -10.33
CA ALA A 462 -36.17 -8.28 -9.78
C ALA A 462 -35.65 -8.70 -8.40
N TYR A 463 -36.49 -9.29 -7.57
CA TYR A 463 -36.15 -9.76 -6.23
C TYR A 463 -35.05 -10.84 -6.24
N ASP A 464 -35.07 -11.72 -7.25
CA ASP A 464 -34.01 -12.72 -7.44
C ASP A 464 -32.73 -12.07 -7.98
N VAL A 465 -32.86 -11.16 -8.95
CA VAL A 465 -31.69 -10.48 -9.56
C VAL A 465 -30.93 -9.64 -8.54
N VAL A 466 -31.62 -8.90 -7.68
CA VAL A 466 -30.94 -8.03 -6.68
C VAL A 466 -30.27 -8.80 -5.53
N SER A 467 -30.40 -10.14 -5.51
CA SER A 467 -29.61 -10.98 -4.61
C SER A 467 -28.17 -11.19 -5.11
N ASP A 468 -27.92 -10.93 -6.40
CA ASP A 468 -26.57 -10.90 -6.95
C ASP A 468 -25.79 -9.71 -6.37
N VAL A 469 -24.56 -9.96 -5.91
CA VAL A 469 -23.73 -8.97 -5.21
C VAL A 469 -23.41 -7.74 -6.07
N ASN A 470 -23.25 -7.91 -7.40
CA ASN A 470 -22.94 -6.80 -8.31
C ASN A 470 -24.18 -5.94 -8.57
N TYR A 471 -25.35 -6.54 -8.75
CA TYR A 471 -26.61 -5.80 -8.87
C TYR A 471 -26.94 -5.06 -7.57
N PHE A 472 -26.77 -5.71 -6.42
CA PHE A 472 -26.98 -5.10 -5.11
C PHE A 472 -26.05 -3.91 -4.88
N GLY A 473 -24.73 -4.10 -5.11
CA GLY A 473 -23.74 -3.05 -4.97
C GLY A 473 -23.98 -1.87 -5.91
N THR A 474 -24.37 -2.14 -7.17
CA THR A 474 -24.73 -1.10 -8.14
C THR A 474 -25.95 -0.29 -7.68
N LEU A 475 -26.96 -0.94 -7.09
CA LEU A 475 -28.13 -0.26 -6.52
C LEU A 475 -27.76 0.56 -5.28
N MET A 476 -26.84 0.08 -4.42
CA MET A 476 -26.32 0.90 -3.33
C MET A 476 -25.69 2.19 -3.84
N VAL A 477 -24.90 2.11 -4.91
CA VAL A 477 -24.29 3.28 -5.55
C VAL A 477 -25.37 4.18 -6.14
N GLN A 478 -26.34 3.63 -6.87
CA GLN A 478 -27.43 4.40 -7.48
C GLN A 478 -28.23 5.18 -6.44
N GLU A 479 -28.52 4.56 -5.29
CA GLU A 479 -29.32 5.15 -4.21
C GLU A 479 -28.51 6.05 -3.26
N GLY A 480 -27.19 6.19 -3.45
CA GLY A 480 -26.33 7.02 -2.62
C GLY A 480 -26.01 6.43 -1.25
N LEU A 481 -26.18 5.12 -1.08
CA LEU A 481 -25.73 4.37 0.10
C LEU A 481 -24.24 4.03 0.02
N ALA A 482 -23.69 4.07 -1.18
CA ALA A 482 -22.27 4.08 -1.49
C ALA A 482 -22.00 5.09 -2.59
N ASP A 483 -20.74 5.56 -2.70
CA ASP A 483 -20.34 6.56 -3.68
C ASP A 483 -19.76 5.92 -4.94
N GLY A 484 -19.25 4.68 -4.84
CA GLY A 484 -18.71 3.92 -5.95
C GLY A 484 -18.64 2.42 -5.67
N MET A 485 -18.32 1.64 -6.70
CA MET A 485 -18.18 0.17 -6.61
C MET A 485 -16.94 -0.30 -7.35
N VAL A 486 -16.25 -1.31 -6.77
CA VAL A 486 -15.16 -2.04 -7.43
C VAL A 486 -15.42 -3.54 -7.32
N SER A 487 -15.42 -4.25 -8.46
CA SER A 487 -15.63 -5.70 -8.54
C SER A 487 -14.80 -6.29 -9.68
N GLY A 488 -14.74 -7.61 -9.83
CA GLY A 488 -14.10 -8.30 -10.97
C GLY A 488 -12.92 -9.19 -10.60
N SER A 489 -12.55 -9.27 -9.32
CA SER A 489 -11.49 -10.18 -8.87
C SER A 489 -11.90 -11.66 -9.03
N VAL A 490 -13.19 -11.95 -8.96
CA VAL A 490 -13.79 -13.28 -9.17
C VAL A 490 -14.77 -13.26 -10.35
N HIS A 491 -15.61 -12.22 -10.44
CA HIS A 491 -16.59 -12.07 -11.50
C HIS A 491 -15.95 -11.70 -12.85
N SER A 492 -16.70 -11.93 -13.93
CA SER A 492 -16.27 -11.47 -15.25
C SER A 492 -16.58 -9.97 -15.42
N THR A 493 -15.82 -9.29 -16.29
CA THR A 493 -16.06 -7.90 -16.68
C THR A 493 -17.53 -7.65 -17.07
N ALA A 494 -18.16 -8.57 -17.81
CA ALA A 494 -19.57 -8.46 -18.16
C ALA A 494 -20.51 -8.50 -16.95
N ALA A 495 -20.19 -9.28 -15.91
CA ALA A 495 -21.00 -9.37 -14.69
C ALA A 495 -20.85 -8.10 -13.84
N THR A 496 -19.69 -7.45 -13.86
CA THR A 496 -19.46 -6.18 -13.15
C THR A 496 -20.11 -5.00 -13.88
N ILE A 497 -19.94 -4.91 -15.20
CA ILE A 497 -20.31 -3.70 -15.96
C ILE A 497 -21.80 -3.69 -16.36
N ARG A 498 -22.41 -4.86 -16.63
CA ARG A 498 -23.83 -4.93 -17.04
C ARG A 498 -24.78 -4.25 -16.07
N PRO A 499 -24.72 -4.48 -14.74
CA PRO A 499 -25.57 -3.76 -13.79
C PRO A 499 -25.38 -2.24 -13.87
N ALA A 500 -24.16 -1.74 -14.07
CA ALA A 500 -23.89 -0.31 -14.19
C ALA A 500 -24.55 0.29 -15.44
N PHE A 501 -24.51 -0.39 -16.59
CA PHE A 501 -25.21 0.04 -17.80
C PHE A 501 -26.73 0.04 -17.64
N GLU A 502 -27.26 -0.95 -16.94
CA GLU A 502 -28.71 -1.09 -16.77
C GLU A 502 -29.28 -0.07 -15.78
N ILE A 503 -28.56 0.26 -14.72
CA ILE A 503 -29.02 1.03 -13.57
C ILE A 503 -28.47 2.45 -13.56
N ILE A 504 -27.15 2.62 -13.62
CA ILE A 504 -26.45 3.91 -13.49
C ILE A 504 -26.51 4.71 -14.80
N LYS A 505 -26.25 4.06 -15.93
CA LYS A 505 -26.22 4.63 -17.29
C LYS A 505 -25.07 5.63 -17.50
N THR A 506 -24.97 6.14 -18.74
CA THR A 506 -23.97 7.15 -19.13
C THR A 506 -24.34 8.54 -18.62
N LYS A 507 -23.31 9.40 -18.50
CA LYS A 507 -23.49 10.84 -18.31
C LYS A 507 -24.23 11.45 -19.50
N PRO A 508 -24.89 12.63 -19.32
CA PRO A 508 -25.61 13.27 -20.42
C PRO A 508 -24.74 13.71 -21.60
N ASP A 509 -23.47 13.96 -21.34
CA ASP A 509 -22.43 14.40 -22.27
C ASP A 509 -21.51 13.27 -22.78
N ALA A 510 -21.85 12.02 -22.45
CA ALA A 510 -21.12 10.84 -22.87
C ALA A 510 -22.01 9.88 -23.66
N ASP A 511 -21.71 9.66 -24.92
CA ASP A 511 -22.46 8.74 -25.78
C ASP A 511 -22.11 7.28 -25.47
N ILE A 512 -20.90 7.02 -25.02
CA ILE A 512 -20.41 5.68 -24.69
C ILE A 512 -19.70 5.64 -23.33
N VAL A 513 -19.59 4.44 -22.77
CA VAL A 513 -18.66 4.13 -21.67
C VAL A 513 -17.37 3.61 -22.28
N SER A 514 -16.25 4.08 -21.80
CA SER A 514 -14.91 3.65 -22.22
C SER A 514 -14.03 3.39 -21.01
N SER A 515 -12.77 3.07 -21.22
CA SER A 515 -11.82 2.81 -20.16
C SER A 515 -10.48 3.48 -20.40
N VAL A 516 -9.75 3.75 -19.31
CA VAL A 516 -8.33 4.08 -19.39
C VAL A 516 -7.50 3.20 -18.47
N PHE A 517 -6.24 3.03 -18.84
CA PHE A 517 -5.18 2.54 -17.95
C PHE A 517 -4.18 3.65 -17.69
N PHE A 518 -3.82 3.85 -16.44
CA PHE A 518 -2.63 4.61 -16.09
C PHE A 518 -1.42 3.70 -16.16
N MET A 519 -0.56 3.96 -17.15
CA MET A 519 0.68 3.23 -17.38
C MET A 519 1.82 3.95 -16.69
N CYS A 520 2.16 3.49 -15.47
CA CYS A 520 3.22 4.07 -14.68
C CYS A 520 4.57 3.49 -15.12
N LEU A 521 5.30 4.25 -15.93
CA LEU A 521 6.67 3.94 -16.34
C LEU A 521 7.66 4.42 -15.28
N ALA A 522 8.93 4.14 -15.46
CA ALA A 522 9.96 4.49 -14.46
C ALA A 522 10.03 6.01 -14.16
N ASP A 523 9.67 6.85 -15.12
CA ASP A 523 9.85 8.31 -15.08
C ASP A 523 8.60 9.13 -15.44
N LYS A 524 7.50 8.49 -15.83
CA LYS A 524 6.27 9.17 -16.25
C LYS A 524 5.05 8.28 -16.16
N VAL A 525 3.87 8.92 -16.12
CA VAL A 525 2.57 8.24 -16.18
C VAL A 525 1.90 8.59 -17.51
N LEU A 526 1.52 7.58 -18.29
CA LEU A 526 0.76 7.72 -19.51
C LEU A 526 -0.66 7.20 -19.31
N VAL A 527 -1.62 7.81 -19.99
CA VAL A 527 -3.02 7.40 -19.96
C VAL A 527 -3.35 6.72 -21.30
N TYR A 528 -3.75 5.45 -21.26
CA TYR A 528 -4.08 4.65 -22.43
C TYR A 528 -5.59 4.41 -22.52
N GLY A 529 -6.24 4.87 -23.55
CA GLY A 529 -7.68 4.74 -23.80
C GLY A 529 -8.03 4.38 -25.25
N ASP A 530 -9.03 3.60 -25.55
CA ASP A 530 -9.71 2.58 -24.76
C ASP A 530 -8.97 1.23 -24.88
N CYS A 531 -8.85 0.52 -23.78
CA CYS A 531 -8.12 -0.75 -23.76
C CYS A 531 -8.95 -1.94 -23.23
N ALA A 532 -10.25 -1.74 -22.85
CA ALA A 532 -11.01 -2.79 -22.22
C ALA A 532 -12.50 -2.88 -22.62
N VAL A 533 -13.09 -1.87 -23.25
CA VAL A 533 -14.56 -1.78 -23.42
C VAL A 533 -15.01 -1.83 -24.87
N ASN A 534 -14.56 -0.92 -25.75
CA ASN A 534 -15.10 -0.75 -27.10
C ASN A 534 -14.26 -1.49 -28.14
N PRO A 535 -14.80 -2.55 -28.79
CA PRO A 535 -14.03 -3.35 -29.74
C PRO A 535 -13.55 -2.59 -30.98
N ASP A 536 -14.43 -1.81 -31.62
CA ASP A 536 -14.15 -1.06 -32.82
C ASP A 536 -15.00 0.24 -32.83
N PRO A 537 -14.51 1.30 -32.14
CA PRO A 537 -15.23 2.57 -32.10
C PRO A 537 -15.17 3.27 -33.47
N ASP A 538 -16.27 3.90 -33.87
CA ASP A 538 -16.29 4.82 -35.01
C ASP A 538 -15.61 6.17 -34.67
N ALA A 539 -15.56 7.10 -35.63
CA ALA A 539 -14.87 8.38 -35.43
C ALA A 539 -15.49 9.24 -34.34
N GLU A 540 -16.82 9.26 -34.21
CA GLU A 540 -17.55 9.98 -33.16
C GLU A 540 -17.27 9.40 -31.78
N GLN A 541 -17.34 8.08 -31.66
CA GLN A 541 -17.04 7.35 -30.43
C GLN A 541 -15.57 7.49 -30.02
N LEU A 542 -14.65 7.48 -31.00
CA LEU A 542 -13.22 7.66 -30.74
C LEU A 542 -12.91 9.09 -30.27
N ALA A 543 -13.61 10.09 -30.78
CA ALA A 543 -13.54 11.47 -30.29
C ALA A 543 -14.05 11.58 -28.85
N ASP A 544 -15.16 10.92 -28.54
CA ASP A 544 -15.68 10.83 -27.17
C ASP A 544 -14.69 10.18 -26.19
N ILE A 545 -14.09 9.06 -26.59
CA ILE A 545 -13.04 8.39 -25.79
C ILE A 545 -11.89 9.35 -25.49
N ALA A 546 -11.45 10.12 -26.48
CA ALA A 546 -10.34 11.08 -26.32
C ALA A 546 -10.71 12.19 -25.31
N ILE A 547 -11.89 12.78 -25.44
CA ILE A 547 -12.37 13.84 -24.55
C ILE A 547 -12.52 13.33 -23.11
N GLN A 548 -13.12 12.15 -22.92
CA GLN A 548 -13.26 11.54 -21.61
C GLN A 548 -11.91 11.19 -20.98
N SER A 549 -10.97 10.68 -21.79
CA SER A 549 -9.63 10.33 -21.34
C SER A 549 -8.81 11.56 -20.93
N ALA A 550 -8.99 12.70 -21.61
CA ALA A 550 -8.40 13.96 -21.21
C ALA A 550 -8.92 14.43 -19.84
N ALA A 551 -10.24 14.42 -19.66
CA ALA A 551 -10.86 14.79 -18.38
C ALA A 551 -10.43 13.86 -17.23
N THR A 552 -10.31 12.56 -17.52
CA THR A 552 -9.79 11.60 -16.56
C THR A 552 -8.32 11.87 -16.24
N ALA A 553 -7.47 12.14 -17.23
CA ALA A 553 -6.06 12.49 -17.01
C ALA A 553 -5.92 13.72 -16.09
N GLU A 554 -6.67 14.80 -16.37
CA GLU A 554 -6.68 16.02 -15.55
C GLU A 554 -7.10 15.74 -14.10
N GLN A 555 -8.17 14.94 -13.91
CA GLN A 555 -8.66 14.56 -12.57
C GLN A 555 -7.58 13.90 -11.71
N PHE A 556 -6.69 13.13 -12.34
CA PHE A 556 -5.59 12.43 -11.67
C PHE A 556 -4.24 13.16 -11.78
N GLY A 557 -4.25 14.44 -12.17
CA GLY A 557 -3.07 15.32 -12.16
C GLY A 557 -2.08 15.05 -13.29
N VAL A 558 -2.54 14.46 -14.39
CA VAL A 558 -1.78 14.30 -15.64
C VAL A 558 -2.24 15.36 -16.62
N GLU A 559 -1.35 16.28 -17.04
CA GLU A 559 -1.67 17.29 -18.08
C GLU A 559 -2.00 16.56 -19.39
N PRO A 560 -3.21 16.72 -19.98
CA PRO A 560 -3.57 15.99 -21.17
C PRO A 560 -2.90 16.56 -22.44
N ARG A 561 -2.05 15.77 -23.04
CA ARG A 561 -1.52 15.94 -24.40
C ARG A 561 -1.89 14.69 -25.18
N ILE A 562 -2.92 14.83 -26.03
CA ILE A 562 -3.63 13.70 -26.62
C ILE A 562 -2.99 13.30 -27.94
N ALA A 563 -2.56 12.06 -28.05
CA ALA A 563 -2.12 11.43 -29.30
C ALA A 563 -3.18 10.44 -29.80
N MET A 564 -3.76 10.72 -30.96
CA MET A 564 -4.69 9.82 -31.63
C MET A 564 -3.89 8.83 -32.49
N LEU A 565 -3.73 7.62 -31.97
CA LEU A 565 -2.78 6.65 -32.50
C LEU A 565 -3.22 6.01 -33.82
N SER A 566 -2.27 5.83 -34.70
CA SER A 566 -2.43 5.17 -35.98
C SER A 566 -1.08 4.56 -36.43
N TYR A 567 -1.11 3.67 -37.41
CA TYR A 567 0.12 3.26 -38.12
C TYR A 567 0.69 4.36 -39.03
N SER A 568 -0.02 5.49 -39.18
CA SER A 568 0.38 6.66 -40.00
C SER A 568 0.63 7.86 -39.09
N THR A 569 1.61 8.69 -39.49
CA THR A 569 1.84 10.02 -38.89
C THR A 569 1.50 11.08 -39.95
N GLY A 570 0.52 11.97 -39.64
CA GLY A 570 0.05 13.01 -40.54
C GLY A 570 -0.48 12.42 -41.88
N THR A 571 0.19 12.70 -42.97
CA THR A 571 -0.19 12.28 -44.33
C THR A 571 0.66 11.11 -44.87
N SER A 572 1.46 10.46 -44.01
CA SER A 572 2.40 9.41 -44.45
C SER A 572 1.73 8.11 -44.92
N GLY A 573 0.49 7.85 -44.48
CA GLY A 573 -0.31 6.70 -44.84
C GLY A 573 -1.74 7.06 -45.20
N SER A 574 -2.46 6.11 -45.79
CA SER A 574 -3.88 6.22 -46.15
C SER A 574 -4.61 4.91 -45.92
N GLY A 575 -5.91 4.96 -45.70
CA GLY A 575 -6.79 3.83 -45.46
C GLY A 575 -7.90 4.17 -44.49
N ALA A 576 -8.92 3.32 -44.41
CA ALA A 576 -10.11 3.57 -43.61
C ALA A 576 -9.78 3.84 -42.13
N ASP A 577 -8.81 3.08 -41.56
CA ASP A 577 -8.41 3.28 -40.16
C ASP A 577 -7.69 4.63 -39.94
N VAL A 578 -6.88 5.09 -40.92
CA VAL A 578 -6.22 6.40 -40.86
C VAL A 578 -7.24 7.52 -40.99
N ASP A 579 -8.24 7.36 -41.89
CA ASP A 579 -9.30 8.34 -42.11
C ASP A 579 -10.23 8.44 -40.87
N LYS A 580 -10.57 7.31 -40.23
CA LYS A 580 -11.29 7.27 -38.97
C LYS A 580 -10.58 8.10 -37.87
N VAL A 581 -9.27 7.87 -37.69
CA VAL A 581 -8.49 8.59 -36.67
C VAL A 581 -8.36 10.07 -36.99
N ARG A 582 -8.19 10.42 -38.28
CA ARG A 582 -8.13 11.83 -38.72
C ARG A 582 -9.46 12.55 -38.47
N GLU A 583 -10.59 11.92 -38.81
CA GLU A 583 -11.93 12.46 -38.54
C GLU A 583 -12.16 12.65 -37.07
N ALA A 584 -11.84 11.64 -36.25
CA ALA A 584 -11.95 11.73 -34.80
C ALA A 584 -11.13 12.87 -34.21
N THR A 585 -9.89 13.07 -34.69
CA THR A 585 -9.01 14.17 -34.27
C THR A 585 -9.66 15.53 -34.56
N GLU A 586 -10.25 15.67 -35.73
CA GLU A 586 -10.90 16.93 -36.16
C GLU A 586 -12.17 17.19 -35.35
N LEU A 587 -12.96 16.15 -35.02
CA LEU A 587 -14.12 16.24 -34.16
C LEU A 587 -13.74 16.72 -32.74
N VAL A 588 -12.63 16.21 -32.16
CA VAL A 588 -12.17 16.71 -30.87
C VAL A 588 -11.76 18.17 -30.95
N ARG A 589 -11.01 18.59 -31.97
CA ARG A 589 -10.63 19.99 -32.17
C ARG A 589 -11.85 20.93 -32.27
N GLN A 590 -12.92 20.46 -32.88
CA GLN A 590 -14.18 21.24 -33.00
C GLN A 590 -14.95 21.30 -31.69
N ARG A 591 -15.05 20.18 -30.95
CA ARG A 591 -15.82 20.09 -29.69
C ARG A 591 -15.07 20.70 -28.50
N ARG A 592 -13.74 20.51 -28.45
CA ARG A 592 -12.87 20.94 -27.35
C ARG A 592 -11.58 21.58 -27.90
N PRO A 593 -11.69 22.82 -28.42
CA PRO A 593 -10.53 23.55 -29.00
C PRO A 593 -9.45 23.92 -27.98
N ASP A 594 -9.75 23.78 -26.71
CA ASP A 594 -8.81 23.99 -25.59
C ASP A 594 -7.84 22.80 -25.37
N LEU A 595 -8.17 21.62 -25.88
CA LEU A 595 -7.33 20.43 -25.71
C LEU A 595 -6.19 20.38 -26.71
N LYS A 596 -5.00 20.06 -26.21
CA LYS A 596 -3.82 19.79 -27.06
C LYS A 596 -3.96 18.39 -27.64
N ILE A 597 -4.18 18.30 -28.96
CA ILE A 597 -4.39 17.02 -29.64
C ILE A 597 -3.63 16.94 -30.96
N GLU A 598 -3.04 15.80 -31.24
CA GLU A 598 -2.37 15.46 -32.48
C GLU A 598 -2.83 14.09 -32.98
N GLY A 599 -3.04 13.99 -34.31
CA GLY A 599 -3.42 12.73 -34.95
C GLY A 599 -3.80 12.88 -36.42
N PRO A 600 -3.68 11.79 -37.20
CA PRO A 600 -3.12 10.49 -36.82
C PRO A 600 -1.62 10.56 -36.57
N ILE A 601 -1.14 9.81 -35.54
CA ILE A 601 0.27 9.79 -35.14
C ILE A 601 0.69 8.37 -34.71
N GLN A 602 1.92 7.98 -35.06
CA GLN A 602 2.49 6.71 -34.63
C GLN A 602 2.96 6.79 -33.17
N TYR A 603 2.97 5.66 -32.47
CA TYR A 603 3.33 5.58 -31.05
C TYR A 603 4.72 6.18 -30.77
N ASP A 604 5.74 5.83 -31.57
CA ASP A 604 7.12 6.36 -31.45
C ASP A 604 7.16 7.88 -31.57
N ALA A 605 6.45 8.42 -32.55
CA ALA A 605 6.37 9.87 -32.75
C ALA A 605 5.58 10.59 -31.64
N ALA A 606 4.64 9.90 -30.99
CA ALA A 606 3.86 10.46 -29.87
C ALA A 606 4.70 10.61 -28.58
N VAL A 607 5.61 9.66 -28.29
CA VAL A 607 6.27 9.58 -26.97
C VAL A 607 7.77 9.86 -26.99
N GLU A 608 8.43 9.85 -28.16
CA GLU A 608 9.87 10.01 -28.29
C GLU A 608 10.22 11.37 -28.94
N PRO A 609 10.83 12.31 -28.19
CA PRO A 609 11.12 13.66 -28.71
C PRO A 609 11.99 13.69 -29.96
N THR A 610 12.95 12.76 -30.10
CA THR A 610 13.84 12.70 -31.26
C THR A 610 13.11 12.31 -32.54
N VAL A 611 12.14 11.42 -32.45
CA VAL A 611 11.29 11.00 -33.56
C VAL A 611 10.31 12.12 -33.92
N ALA A 612 9.73 12.76 -32.93
CA ALA A 612 8.80 13.88 -33.06
C ALA A 612 9.45 15.07 -33.81
N ALA A 613 10.68 15.43 -33.43
CA ALA A 613 11.43 16.51 -34.04
C ALA A 613 11.64 16.30 -35.57
N THR A 614 11.64 15.04 -36.04
CA THR A 614 11.77 14.70 -37.42
C THR A 614 10.43 14.66 -38.16
N LYS A 615 9.38 14.08 -37.52
CA LYS A 615 8.10 13.81 -38.18
C LYS A 615 7.09 14.96 -38.05
N LEU A 616 7.07 15.63 -36.89
CA LEU A 616 6.11 16.68 -36.52
C LEU A 616 6.76 17.77 -35.64
N PRO A 617 7.73 18.53 -36.18
CA PRO A 617 8.56 19.47 -35.39
C PRO A 617 7.79 20.64 -34.78
N GLU A 618 6.58 20.95 -35.28
CA GLU A 618 5.76 22.07 -34.77
C GLU A 618 4.61 21.64 -33.87
N SER A 619 4.52 20.34 -33.54
CA SER A 619 3.43 19.82 -32.72
C SER A 619 3.70 20.01 -31.23
N ASP A 620 2.72 20.57 -30.52
CA ASP A 620 2.75 20.70 -29.04
C ASP A 620 2.47 19.39 -28.29
N VAL A 621 2.24 18.29 -29.03
CA VAL A 621 1.90 16.97 -28.47
C VAL A 621 2.96 15.92 -28.81
N ALA A 622 3.45 15.93 -30.06
CA ALA A 622 4.41 14.92 -30.51
C ALA A 622 5.67 14.90 -29.62
N GLY A 623 6.12 13.70 -29.27
CA GLY A 623 7.28 13.46 -28.43
C GLY A 623 7.05 13.66 -26.92
N GLN A 624 5.90 14.19 -26.53
CA GLN A 624 5.54 14.46 -25.14
C GLN A 624 4.06 14.15 -24.82
N ALA A 625 3.45 13.27 -25.60
CA ALA A 625 2.08 12.83 -25.36
C ALA A 625 1.95 12.14 -23.99
N SER A 626 0.89 12.48 -23.28
CA SER A 626 0.54 11.88 -21.99
C SER A 626 -0.73 11.03 -22.06
N VAL A 627 -1.60 11.30 -23.05
CA VAL A 627 -2.84 10.55 -23.29
C VAL A 627 -2.76 9.94 -24.69
N LEU A 628 -2.81 8.62 -24.76
CA LEU A 628 -2.69 7.86 -26.00
C LEU A 628 -3.99 7.13 -26.28
N ILE A 629 -4.65 7.47 -27.38
CA ILE A 629 -5.94 6.92 -27.79
C ILE A 629 -5.73 5.90 -28.89
N PHE A 630 -6.16 4.68 -28.67
CA PHE A 630 -6.01 3.56 -29.59
C PHE A 630 -7.22 3.45 -30.53
N PRO A 631 -7.00 3.14 -31.80
CA PRO A 631 -8.06 3.12 -32.83
C PRO A 631 -9.06 1.97 -32.63
N ASP A 632 -8.68 0.93 -31.91
CA ASP A 632 -9.49 -0.26 -31.65
C ASP A 632 -8.98 -1.02 -30.42
N LEU A 633 -9.83 -1.92 -29.89
CA LEU A 633 -9.53 -2.68 -28.68
C LEU A 633 -8.36 -3.66 -28.84
N ASN A 634 -8.17 -4.25 -30.02
CA ASN A 634 -7.05 -5.18 -30.23
C ASN A 634 -5.73 -4.44 -30.07
N THR A 635 -5.63 -3.25 -30.65
CA THR A 635 -4.44 -2.39 -30.56
C THR A 635 -4.22 -1.94 -29.11
N GLY A 636 -5.25 -1.42 -28.44
CA GLY A 636 -5.16 -0.93 -27.07
C GLY A 636 -4.82 -2.03 -26.05
N ASN A 637 -5.58 -3.14 -26.10
CA ASN A 637 -5.43 -4.24 -25.15
C ASN A 637 -4.06 -4.95 -25.25
N ASN A 638 -3.59 -5.19 -26.49
CA ASN A 638 -2.29 -5.82 -26.68
C ASN A 638 -1.14 -4.85 -26.33
N THR A 639 -1.28 -3.56 -26.65
CA THR A 639 -0.22 -2.58 -26.38
C THR A 639 0.00 -2.35 -24.89
N TYR A 640 -1.08 -2.13 -24.08
CA TYR A 640 -0.86 -1.93 -22.66
C TYR A 640 -0.23 -3.15 -22.00
N LYS A 641 -0.65 -4.38 -22.38
CA LYS A 641 -0.05 -5.62 -21.85
C LYS A 641 1.41 -5.78 -22.29
N ALA A 642 1.72 -5.46 -23.53
CA ALA A 642 3.09 -5.50 -24.02
C ALA A 642 3.99 -4.52 -23.26
N VAL A 643 3.55 -3.27 -23.06
CA VAL A 643 4.28 -2.26 -22.29
C VAL A 643 4.41 -2.70 -20.82
N GLN A 644 3.32 -3.16 -20.20
CA GLN A 644 3.35 -3.67 -18.83
C GLN A 644 4.39 -4.78 -18.65
N ARG A 645 4.42 -5.76 -19.54
CA ARG A 645 5.29 -6.93 -19.42
C ARG A 645 6.73 -6.69 -19.88
N SER A 646 6.91 -5.90 -20.94
CA SER A 646 8.24 -5.68 -21.54
C SER A 646 9.01 -4.53 -20.87
N ALA A 647 8.32 -3.46 -20.46
CA ALA A 647 8.95 -2.32 -19.78
C ALA A 647 8.85 -2.42 -18.24
N GLY A 648 8.21 -3.45 -17.69
CA GLY A 648 8.00 -3.58 -16.25
C GLY A 648 7.09 -2.47 -15.67
N ALA A 649 6.28 -1.83 -16.51
CA ALA A 649 5.39 -0.76 -16.09
C ALA A 649 4.28 -1.28 -15.19
N ILE A 650 3.85 -0.47 -14.23
CA ILE A 650 2.63 -0.73 -13.45
C ILE A 650 1.44 -0.22 -14.26
N ALA A 651 0.48 -1.10 -14.55
CA ALA A 651 -0.76 -0.73 -15.22
C ALA A 651 -1.88 -0.65 -14.17
N VAL A 652 -2.38 0.56 -13.89
CA VAL A 652 -3.48 0.80 -12.97
C VAL A 652 -4.77 0.99 -13.77
N GLY A 653 -5.72 0.08 -13.59
CA GLY A 653 -6.97 0.05 -14.35
C GLY A 653 -7.50 -1.37 -14.59
N PRO A 654 -8.55 -1.55 -15.42
CA PRO A 654 -9.21 -0.49 -16.20
C PRO A 654 -10.04 0.46 -15.33
N VAL A 655 -9.89 1.74 -15.56
CA VAL A 655 -10.70 2.80 -14.96
C VAL A 655 -11.82 3.15 -15.94
N LEU A 656 -13.06 2.89 -15.55
CA LEU A 656 -14.22 3.18 -16.40
C LEU A 656 -14.55 4.67 -16.37
N GLN A 657 -14.91 5.19 -17.53
CA GLN A 657 -15.28 6.58 -17.71
C GLN A 657 -16.60 6.68 -18.50
N GLY A 658 -17.30 7.81 -18.39
CA GLY A 658 -18.58 8.02 -19.04
C GLY A 658 -19.80 7.57 -18.23
N LEU A 659 -19.66 6.86 -17.12
CA LEU A 659 -20.77 6.50 -16.21
C LEU A 659 -21.16 7.70 -15.33
N ARG A 660 -22.46 7.82 -14.99
CA ARG A 660 -22.96 8.86 -14.06
C ARG A 660 -22.37 8.74 -12.66
N LYS A 661 -22.11 7.53 -12.20
CA LYS A 661 -21.48 7.23 -10.92
C LYS A 661 -20.38 6.19 -11.11
N PRO A 662 -19.30 6.24 -10.34
CA PRO A 662 -18.15 5.38 -10.59
C PRO A 662 -18.41 3.92 -10.24
N VAL A 663 -18.18 3.08 -11.22
CA VAL A 663 -18.08 1.62 -11.08
C VAL A 663 -16.85 1.19 -11.86
N ASN A 664 -15.93 0.49 -11.23
CA ASN A 664 -14.70 0.02 -11.88
C ASN A 664 -14.58 -1.50 -11.82
N ASP A 665 -13.95 -2.06 -12.85
CA ASP A 665 -13.71 -3.48 -13.01
C ASP A 665 -12.27 -3.83 -12.63
N LEU A 666 -12.08 -5.06 -12.16
CA LEU A 666 -10.78 -5.63 -11.86
C LEU A 666 -10.46 -6.76 -12.84
N SER A 667 -9.19 -6.99 -13.09
CA SER A 667 -8.75 -8.24 -13.69
C SER A 667 -8.90 -9.40 -12.69
N ARG A 668 -9.31 -10.58 -13.14
CA ARG A 668 -9.29 -11.79 -12.29
C ARG A 668 -7.90 -12.15 -11.76
N GLY A 669 -6.86 -11.67 -12.41
CA GLY A 669 -5.47 -11.79 -11.96
C GLY A 669 -4.96 -10.59 -11.16
N ALA A 670 -5.83 -9.67 -10.72
CA ALA A 670 -5.45 -8.50 -9.95
C ALA A 670 -4.76 -8.90 -8.63
N LEU A 671 -3.68 -8.21 -8.32
CA LEU A 671 -2.98 -8.31 -7.04
C LEU A 671 -3.67 -7.42 -6.00
N VAL A 672 -3.34 -7.60 -4.73
CA VAL A 672 -3.85 -6.75 -3.62
C VAL A 672 -3.63 -5.26 -3.91
N GLN A 673 -2.44 -4.89 -4.39
CA GLN A 673 -2.12 -3.50 -4.72
C GLN A 673 -2.98 -2.95 -5.88
N ASP A 674 -3.29 -3.77 -6.88
CA ASP A 674 -4.18 -3.35 -7.98
C ASP A 674 -5.58 -3.03 -7.46
N ILE A 675 -6.09 -3.83 -6.51
CA ILE A 675 -7.38 -3.60 -5.86
C ILE A 675 -7.35 -2.30 -5.06
N VAL A 676 -6.31 -2.09 -4.25
CA VAL A 676 -6.12 -0.85 -3.45
C VAL A 676 -6.13 0.37 -4.36
N ASN A 677 -5.36 0.35 -5.45
CA ASN A 677 -5.27 1.47 -6.39
C ASN A 677 -6.62 1.73 -7.10
N THR A 678 -7.32 0.67 -7.53
CA THR A 678 -8.63 0.81 -8.20
C THR A 678 -9.70 1.36 -7.24
N VAL A 679 -9.69 0.95 -5.98
CA VAL A 679 -10.60 1.50 -4.96
C VAL A 679 -10.30 2.97 -4.68
N ALA A 680 -9.03 3.35 -4.57
CA ALA A 680 -8.63 4.75 -4.40
C ALA A 680 -9.09 5.61 -5.59
N ILE A 681 -8.89 5.14 -6.82
CA ILE A 681 -9.37 5.78 -8.04
C ILE A 681 -10.90 5.95 -8.02
N THR A 682 -11.63 4.91 -7.63
CA THR A 682 -13.09 4.95 -7.54
C THR A 682 -13.56 5.99 -6.53
N ALA A 683 -12.89 6.08 -5.38
CA ALA A 683 -13.15 7.10 -4.37
C ALA A 683 -12.90 8.52 -4.93
N ILE A 684 -11.81 8.73 -5.67
CA ILE A 684 -11.50 10.02 -6.31
C ILE A 684 -12.53 10.38 -7.38
N GLN A 685 -12.94 9.44 -8.22
CA GLN A 685 -13.99 9.68 -9.21
C GLN A 685 -15.29 10.12 -8.54
N ALA A 686 -15.59 9.58 -7.35
CA ALA A 686 -16.79 9.92 -6.58
C ALA A 686 -16.72 11.30 -5.89
N GLN A 687 -15.54 11.94 -5.80
CA GLN A 687 -15.38 13.28 -5.25
C GLN A 687 -15.86 14.38 -6.19
N THR A 688 -15.91 14.09 -7.50
CA THR A 688 -16.39 15.05 -8.50
C THR A 688 -17.90 15.24 -8.32
N PRO A 689 -18.38 16.51 -8.13
CA PRO A 689 -19.80 16.76 -7.99
C PRO A 689 -20.56 16.29 -9.24
N ILE A 690 -21.61 15.49 -9.04
CA ILE A 690 -22.53 15.18 -10.12
C ILE A 690 -23.31 16.48 -10.39
N GLU A 691 -23.10 17.12 -11.53
CA GLU A 691 -23.95 18.22 -11.97
C GLU A 691 -25.40 17.73 -12.00
N ARG A 692 -26.23 18.23 -11.07
CA ARG A 692 -27.66 17.96 -11.12
C ARG A 692 -28.18 18.66 -12.37
N PRO A 693 -28.91 17.97 -13.27
CA PRO A 693 -29.60 18.66 -14.35
C PRO A 693 -30.44 19.76 -13.70
N THR A 694 -30.19 21.00 -14.08
CA THR A 694 -31.14 22.06 -13.78
C THR A 694 -32.48 21.65 -14.38
N ALA A 695 -33.48 21.41 -13.51
CA ALA A 695 -34.80 21.06 -13.97
C ALA A 695 -35.29 22.10 -15.00
N PRO A 696 -35.94 21.66 -16.09
CA PRO A 696 -36.42 22.58 -17.14
C PRO A 696 -37.45 23.58 -16.62
#